data_744f9e1b918fdc8d79e57e91aad450d9
#
_entry.id   744f9e1b918fdc8d79e57e91aad450d9
#
_cell.length_a   1.000
_cell.length_b   1.000
_cell.length_c   1.000
_cell.angle_alpha   90.00
_cell.angle_beta   90.00
_cell.angle_gamma   90.00
#
_symmetry.space_group_name_H-M   'P 1'
#
loop_
_entity.id
_entity.type
_entity.pdbx_description
1 polymer ?
#
loop_
_entity_poly.entity_id
_entity_poly.type
_entity_poly.pdbx_seq_one_letter_code
_entity_poly.pdbx_strand_id
1 'polypeptide(L)'
;MNEAHLASLEPVFTWFAKQGWEPLAFQQETWQAYLAGRSGLIQVPTGSGKTYAAVMGAIAAMLATPEKGLQLLYLTPLRALSRDIEQSIQRPIAEMGWNLRVESRTGDTSSAKKTRQLKNLPDILITTPESLALMLSYAGSKEFFKSLRGIILDEWHELLSSKRGTQTELCLSYLRSVRPDLQTWAISATLGNVEEAAQVAVGVDAKPVIIRTNLQRPTVIKSILPESVDTFPWAGHLGLHLFESLVSALDIERSTLIFTNTRSQAERWYQAILFAMPDHADQIALHHGSIAVKEREAIEAGVKAGTIKWVICTSSLDLGVDFQPVERVVQIGSAKNLARLLQRAGRSQHVPEGTSEIFFLPTNALELLEISAFRNGLAAGAIESRRPLSKPYDVLIQHLVTLACGAGFQPDEVFNAVRKTVSYATLTQAEFDWMLEFIEQGGKSLSAYPRYKKVVQTDGIYKVADAQIARMHRMGIGTITSNQAIAVRYLNQSKIGNVEESFVSKLQPGDVFFFAGKQLEFFQLKDMVMYVKSAKKKSTITPTWSGGNLAISDSLSHHLRYEIEQSRTNSTGNAELTCLQPILSAQKRISHLPSSNELLIECCKTREGQHLYVFPFEGRFVHEGLGFLWGYRFAHQHSATFTISVNDYGFEILAPKDYPFQSLFSKEFFSQDSLYEDIKAGLNLSELTGRKFRGIAQVSGLVFKGYPSAKKTSSQLQVSSSLLYEVFTKYEPDNLLLKQAENEVLADQLEAHRLAKTLDRLSHLAIAWHNTKRPSPFAFPLLVERLNSRMSNESLLDRIERMKQQWNSK
;
A
#
# COMPACT_ATOMS: atom_id res chain seq x y z
N MET A 1 -27.07 8.04 -30.46
CA MET A 1 -25.92 7.24 -30.96
C MET A 1 -25.67 7.58 -32.41
N ASN A 2 -24.38 7.78 -32.80
CA ASN A 2 -24.01 7.93 -34.21
C ASN A 2 -24.10 6.54 -34.86
N GLU A 3 -24.77 6.39 -36.04
CA GLU A 3 -24.93 5.14 -36.73
C GLU A 3 -23.60 4.43 -37.03
N ALA A 4 -22.55 5.19 -37.33
CA ALA A 4 -21.21 4.65 -37.53
C ALA A 4 -20.60 3.97 -36.26
N HIS A 5 -20.86 4.50 -35.07
CA HIS A 5 -20.42 3.90 -33.82
C HIS A 5 -21.18 2.60 -33.51
N LEU A 6 -22.48 2.54 -33.83
CA LEU A 6 -23.29 1.35 -33.71
C LEU A 6 -22.78 0.22 -34.59
N ALA A 7 -22.49 0.53 -35.87
CA ALA A 7 -21.94 -0.45 -36.81
C ALA A 7 -20.58 -0.99 -36.31
N SER A 8 -19.74 -0.17 -35.73
CA SER A 8 -18.45 -0.61 -35.19
C SER A 8 -18.61 -1.53 -33.97
N LEU A 9 -19.67 -1.40 -33.17
CA LEU A 9 -19.94 -2.23 -31.99
C LEU A 9 -20.67 -3.55 -32.30
N GLU A 10 -21.18 -3.74 -33.48
CA GLU A 10 -21.92 -4.94 -33.88
C GLU A 10 -21.18 -6.26 -33.55
N PRO A 11 -19.87 -6.40 -33.83
CA PRO A 11 -19.14 -7.62 -33.47
C PRO A 11 -19.10 -7.86 -31.95
N VAL A 12 -19.03 -6.78 -31.14
CA VAL A 12 -19.01 -6.84 -29.66
C VAL A 12 -20.38 -7.30 -29.17
N PHE A 13 -21.48 -6.69 -29.64
CA PHE A 13 -22.84 -7.10 -29.28
C PHE A 13 -23.12 -8.54 -29.65
N THR A 14 -22.66 -8.98 -30.81
CA THR A 14 -22.80 -10.37 -31.27
C THR A 14 -22.10 -11.34 -30.30
N TRP A 15 -20.91 -11.01 -29.84
CA TRP A 15 -20.21 -11.83 -28.83
C TRP A 15 -20.96 -11.89 -27.50
N PHE A 16 -21.43 -10.75 -26.96
CA PHE A 16 -22.23 -10.72 -25.74
C PHE A 16 -23.49 -11.57 -25.86
N ALA A 17 -24.22 -11.45 -26.97
CA ALA A 17 -25.41 -12.26 -27.24
C ALA A 17 -25.09 -13.77 -27.30
N LYS A 18 -23.96 -14.15 -27.89
CA LYS A 18 -23.47 -15.55 -27.91
C LYS A 18 -23.19 -16.10 -26.52
N GLN A 19 -22.79 -15.23 -25.54
CA GLN A 19 -22.61 -15.62 -24.15
C GLN A 19 -23.92 -15.66 -23.36
N GLY A 20 -25.05 -15.23 -23.93
CA GLY A 20 -26.29 -15.01 -23.21
C GLY A 20 -26.25 -13.80 -22.27
N TRP A 21 -25.37 -12.85 -22.53
CA TRP A 21 -25.22 -11.65 -21.74
C TRP A 21 -25.79 -10.42 -22.44
N GLU A 22 -26.35 -9.52 -21.65
CA GLU A 22 -26.68 -8.17 -22.10
C GLU A 22 -25.62 -7.17 -21.59
N PRO A 23 -25.04 -6.33 -22.47
CA PRO A 23 -24.10 -5.31 -22.04
C PRO A 23 -24.75 -4.31 -21.07
N LEU A 24 -24.11 -4.07 -19.96
CA LEU A 24 -24.54 -3.11 -18.94
C LEU A 24 -24.43 -1.67 -19.46
N ALA A 25 -25.30 -0.78 -18.97
CA ALA A 25 -25.36 0.62 -19.41
C ALA A 25 -23.98 1.31 -19.37
N PHE A 26 -23.24 1.17 -18.28
CA PHE A 26 -21.89 1.76 -18.14
C PHE A 26 -20.87 1.19 -19.13
N GLN A 27 -21.00 -0.08 -19.56
CA GLN A 27 -20.15 -0.67 -20.59
C GLN A 27 -20.42 -0.01 -21.94
N GLN A 28 -21.69 0.11 -22.31
CA GLN A 28 -22.08 0.74 -23.57
C GLN A 28 -21.68 2.22 -23.60
N GLU A 29 -21.85 2.94 -22.50
CA GLU A 29 -21.44 4.34 -22.37
C GLU A 29 -19.92 4.48 -22.53
N THR A 30 -19.13 3.57 -21.94
CA THR A 30 -17.67 3.56 -22.08
C THR A 30 -17.25 3.31 -23.54
N TRP A 31 -17.86 2.33 -24.23
CA TRP A 31 -17.52 2.03 -25.62
C TRP A 31 -17.85 3.18 -26.56
N GLN A 32 -18.99 3.83 -26.35
CA GLN A 32 -19.39 5.02 -27.12
C GLN A 32 -18.43 6.19 -26.89
N ALA A 33 -18.06 6.44 -25.63
CA ALA A 33 -17.10 7.50 -25.29
C ALA A 33 -15.72 7.21 -25.91
N TYR A 34 -15.27 5.94 -25.92
CA TYR A 34 -14.04 5.53 -26.57
C TYR A 34 -14.09 5.79 -28.07
N LEU A 35 -15.14 5.35 -28.76
CA LEU A 35 -15.31 5.54 -30.21
C LEU A 35 -15.46 7.03 -30.58
N ALA A 36 -15.94 7.87 -29.64
CA ALA A 36 -15.99 9.32 -29.81
C ALA A 36 -14.63 10.04 -29.53
N GLY A 37 -13.55 9.28 -29.38
CA GLY A 37 -12.20 9.86 -29.13
C GLY A 37 -11.99 10.39 -27.71
N ARG A 38 -12.83 10.02 -26.71
CA ARG A 38 -12.75 10.55 -25.36
C ARG A 38 -11.82 9.70 -24.47
N SER A 39 -11.30 10.33 -23.43
CA SER A 39 -10.52 9.70 -22.36
C SER A 39 -11.21 9.89 -21.03
N GLY A 40 -10.99 8.97 -20.06
CA GLY A 40 -11.67 9.10 -18.79
C GLY A 40 -11.37 8.04 -17.75
N LEU A 41 -12.28 7.89 -16.80
CA LEU A 41 -12.20 6.93 -15.70
C LEU A 41 -13.53 6.19 -15.52
N ILE A 42 -13.41 4.87 -15.34
CA ILE A 42 -14.54 3.96 -15.06
C ILE A 42 -14.49 3.61 -13.57
N GLN A 43 -15.48 4.06 -12.81
CA GLN A 43 -15.63 3.73 -11.38
C GLN A 43 -16.80 2.76 -11.19
N VAL A 44 -16.47 1.49 -11.04
CA VAL A 44 -17.48 0.43 -10.86
C VAL A 44 -16.98 -0.65 -9.90
N PRO A 45 -17.85 -1.33 -9.15
CA PRO A 45 -17.46 -2.38 -8.21
C PRO A 45 -16.68 -3.52 -8.86
N THR A 46 -15.95 -4.30 -8.06
CA THR A 46 -15.30 -5.54 -8.52
C THR A 46 -16.35 -6.57 -8.97
N GLY A 47 -16.03 -7.38 -9.99
CA GLY A 47 -16.96 -8.39 -10.52
C GLY A 47 -18.08 -7.88 -11.44
N SER A 48 -18.09 -6.57 -11.81
CA SER A 48 -19.12 -5.98 -12.68
C SER A 48 -18.78 -6.02 -14.18
N GLY A 49 -17.73 -6.71 -14.61
CA GLY A 49 -17.31 -6.74 -16.02
C GLY A 49 -16.48 -5.53 -16.46
N LYS A 50 -15.70 -4.91 -15.54
CA LYS A 50 -14.82 -3.75 -15.79
C LYS A 50 -13.88 -3.94 -16.98
N THR A 51 -13.27 -5.12 -17.09
CA THR A 51 -12.32 -5.43 -18.17
C THR A 51 -12.97 -5.25 -19.53
N TYR A 52 -14.16 -5.82 -19.73
CA TYR A 52 -14.89 -5.67 -21.00
C TYR A 52 -15.39 -4.26 -21.25
N ALA A 53 -15.76 -3.53 -20.18
CA ALA A 53 -16.08 -2.10 -20.31
C ALA A 53 -14.91 -1.31 -20.91
N ALA A 54 -13.69 -1.57 -20.44
CA ALA A 54 -12.50 -0.84 -20.88
C ALA A 54 -11.97 -1.27 -22.25
N VAL A 55 -12.03 -2.58 -22.59
CA VAL A 55 -11.33 -3.07 -23.79
C VAL A 55 -12.23 -3.16 -25.03
N MET A 56 -13.55 -3.37 -24.91
CA MET A 56 -14.39 -3.69 -26.07
C MET A 56 -14.58 -2.52 -27.03
N GLY A 57 -14.59 -1.27 -26.53
CA GLY A 57 -14.60 -0.09 -27.39
C GLY A 57 -13.32 0.03 -28.24
N ALA A 58 -12.17 -0.29 -27.63
CA ALA A 58 -10.89 -0.32 -28.33
C ALA A 58 -10.83 -1.47 -29.36
N ILE A 59 -11.31 -2.66 -29.00
CA ILE A 59 -11.39 -3.83 -29.94
C ILE A 59 -12.30 -3.50 -31.10
N ALA A 60 -13.46 -2.90 -30.86
CA ALA A 60 -14.38 -2.47 -31.93
C ALA A 60 -13.70 -1.49 -32.90
N ALA A 61 -12.96 -0.51 -32.40
CA ALA A 61 -12.20 0.42 -33.22
C ALA A 61 -11.08 -0.28 -34.03
N MET A 62 -10.38 -1.25 -33.45
CA MET A 62 -9.33 -2.03 -34.11
C MET A 62 -9.92 -2.93 -35.22
N LEU A 63 -11.11 -3.51 -35.02
CA LEU A 63 -11.81 -4.33 -36.02
C LEU A 63 -12.33 -3.47 -37.18
N ALA A 64 -12.84 -2.27 -36.88
CA ALA A 64 -13.34 -1.35 -37.90
C ALA A 64 -12.22 -0.75 -38.77
N THR A 65 -11.06 -0.49 -38.19
CA THR A 65 -9.89 0.08 -38.85
C THR A 65 -8.62 -0.70 -38.50
N PRO A 66 -8.41 -1.89 -39.14
CA PRO A 66 -7.25 -2.72 -38.88
C PRO A 66 -5.92 -2.02 -39.22
N GLU A 67 -5.00 -2.05 -38.26
CA GLU A 67 -3.64 -1.48 -38.41
C GLU A 67 -2.64 -2.50 -37.86
N LYS A 68 -1.42 -2.54 -38.43
CA LYS A 68 -0.36 -3.41 -37.93
C LYS A 68 0.41 -2.74 -36.78
N GLY A 69 0.74 -3.51 -35.73
CA GLY A 69 1.53 -3.06 -34.59
C GLY A 69 0.72 -2.92 -33.32
N LEU A 70 1.34 -2.39 -32.31
CA LEU A 70 0.71 -2.22 -30.99
C LEU A 70 -0.32 -1.10 -31.01
N GLN A 71 -1.59 -1.44 -30.85
CA GLN A 71 -2.71 -0.49 -30.90
C GLN A 71 -3.30 -0.22 -29.51
N LEU A 72 -3.26 -1.21 -28.60
CA LEU A 72 -3.77 -1.06 -27.23
C LEU A 72 -2.76 -1.52 -26.21
N LEU A 73 -2.48 -0.66 -25.23
CA LEU A 73 -1.63 -0.95 -24.08
C LEU A 73 -2.49 -1.09 -22.82
N TYR A 74 -2.41 -2.22 -22.15
CA TYR A 74 -3.10 -2.46 -20.88
C TYR A 74 -2.10 -2.51 -19.73
N LEU A 75 -2.15 -1.53 -18.83
CA LEU A 75 -1.26 -1.41 -17.66
C LEU A 75 -1.94 -1.95 -16.41
N THR A 76 -1.29 -2.91 -15.77
CA THR A 76 -1.75 -3.48 -14.51
C THR A 76 -0.70 -3.30 -13.40
N PRO A 77 -1.10 -2.99 -12.15
CA PRO A 77 -0.15 -2.84 -11.06
C PRO A 77 0.52 -4.15 -10.63
N LEU A 78 -0.11 -5.29 -10.86
CA LEU A 78 0.36 -6.60 -10.41
C LEU A 78 0.61 -7.56 -11.56
N ARG A 79 1.76 -8.28 -11.50
CA ARG A 79 2.12 -9.30 -12.50
C ARG A 79 1.15 -10.47 -12.54
N ALA A 80 0.58 -10.84 -11.39
CA ALA A 80 -0.40 -11.94 -11.31
C ALA A 80 -1.64 -11.67 -12.16
N LEU A 81 -2.14 -10.42 -12.15
CA LEU A 81 -3.30 -10.01 -12.95
C LEU A 81 -3.10 -10.13 -14.46
N SER A 82 -1.86 -10.02 -14.94
CA SER A 82 -1.59 -9.97 -16.39
C SER A 82 -2.04 -11.23 -17.13
N ARG A 83 -2.00 -12.40 -16.49
CA ARG A 83 -2.44 -13.67 -17.10
C ARG A 83 -3.96 -13.76 -17.19
N ASP A 84 -4.65 -13.41 -16.10
CA ASP A 84 -6.11 -13.46 -16.06
C ASP A 84 -6.71 -12.45 -17.05
N ILE A 85 -6.12 -11.25 -17.14
CA ILE A 85 -6.50 -10.23 -18.12
C ILE A 85 -6.21 -10.72 -19.56
N GLU A 86 -5.04 -11.34 -19.81
CA GLU A 86 -4.68 -11.93 -21.11
C GLU A 86 -5.72 -12.96 -21.54
N GLN A 87 -6.10 -13.89 -20.65
CA GLN A 87 -7.13 -14.89 -20.91
C GLN A 87 -8.51 -14.27 -21.15
N SER A 88 -8.90 -13.30 -20.33
CA SER A 88 -10.19 -12.61 -20.46
C SER A 88 -10.32 -11.87 -21.79
N ILE A 89 -9.26 -11.20 -22.27
CA ILE A 89 -9.27 -10.50 -23.57
C ILE A 89 -9.15 -11.49 -24.72
N GLN A 90 -8.38 -12.56 -24.56
CA GLN A 90 -8.18 -13.56 -25.62
C GLN A 90 -9.43 -14.38 -25.88
N ARG A 91 -10.30 -14.59 -24.88
CA ARG A 91 -11.53 -15.36 -24.99
C ARG A 91 -12.46 -14.86 -26.12
N PRO A 92 -12.94 -13.60 -26.14
CA PRO A 92 -13.77 -13.08 -27.22
C PRO A 92 -13.08 -13.11 -28.58
N ILE A 93 -11.78 -12.84 -28.64
CA ILE A 93 -10.99 -12.86 -29.87
C ILE A 93 -10.98 -14.26 -30.48
N ALA A 94 -10.73 -15.30 -29.68
CA ALA A 94 -10.71 -16.68 -30.12
C ALA A 94 -12.10 -17.19 -30.50
N GLU A 95 -13.13 -16.91 -29.68
CA GLU A 95 -14.50 -17.38 -29.91
C GLU A 95 -15.17 -16.77 -31.15
N MET A 96 -14.76 -15.54 -31.52
CA MET A 96 -15.26 -14.83 -32.70
C MET A 96 -14.34 -14.90 -33.91
N GLY A 97 -13.15 -15.49 -33.77
CA GLY A 97 -12.16 -15.57 -34.81
C GLY A 97 -11.58 -14.23 -35.26
N TRP A 98 -11.54 -13.23 -34.36
CA TRP A 98 -10.96 -11.93 -34.69
C TRP A 98 -9.44 -12.04 -34.87
N ASN A 99 -8.94 -11.41 -35.93
CA ASN A 99 -7.49 -11.45 -36.21
C ASN A 99 -6.71 -10.43 -35.41
N LEU A 100 -6.69 -10.60 -34.07
CA LEU A 100 -5.97 -9.77 -33.12
C LEU A 100 -5.10 -10.65 -32.22
N ARG A 101 -3.87 -10.20 -31.94
CA ARG A 101 -2.93 -10.87 -31.04
C ARG A 101 -2.85 -10.15 -29.70
N VAL A 102 -3.04 -10.92 -28.63
CA VAL A 102 -2.91 -10.44 -27.26
C VAL A 102 -1.74 -11.15 -26.60
N GLU A 103 -0.83 -10.42 -25.98
CA GLU A 103 0.29 -10.99 -25.22
C GLU A 103 0.58 -10.16 -23.95
N SER A 104 1.10 -10.82 -22.92
CA SER A 104 1.62 -10.16 -21.73
C SER A 104 3.13 -10.02 -21.76
N ARG A 105 3.62 -8.88 -21.19
CA ARG A 105 5.04 -8.58 -20.97
C ARG A 105 5.26 -8.03 -19.57
N THR A 106 5.79 -8.86 -18.68
CA THR A 106 6.06 -8.51 -17.29
C THR A 106 7.47 -8.91 -16.87
N GLY A 107 7.82 -8.69 -15.61
CA GLY A 107 9.10 -9.18 -15.08
C GLY A 107 9.27 -10.69 -15.25
N ASP A 108 8.18 -11.46 -15.20
CA ASP A 108 8.18 -12.93 -15.23
C ASP A 108 8.19 -13.50 -16.65
N THR A 109 7.98 -12.68 -17.67
CA THR A 109 8.05 -13.09 -19.08
C THR A 109 9.46 -13.51 -19.46
N SER A 110 9.64 -14.66 -20.12
CA SER A 110 10.96 -15.18 -20.51
C SER A 110 11.71 -14.24 -21.44
N SER A 111 13.03 -14.25 -21.37
CA SER A 111 13.89 -13.40 -22.21
C SER A 111 13.67 -13.65 -23.70
N ALA A 112 13.45 -14.91 -24.10
CA ALA A 112 13.14 -15.27 -25.49
C ALA A 112 11.83 -14.65 -25.99
N LYS A 113 10.73 -14.72 -25.17
CA LYS A 113 9.46 -14.07 -25.49
C LYS A 113 9.62 -12.55 -25.57
N LYS A 114 10.36 -11.93 -24.61
CA LYS A 114 10.65 -10.49 -24.62
C LYS A 114 11.38 -10.04 -25.88
N THR A 115 12.37 -10.80 -26.33
CA THR A 115 13.14 -10.48 -27.55
C THR A 115 12.28 -10.63 -28.80
N ARG A 116 11.45 -11.68 -28.89
CA ARG A 116 10.49 -11.88 -29.99
C ARG A 116 9.51 -10.72 -30.06
N GLN A 117 8.93 -10.30 -28.92
CA GLN A 117 7.97 -9.20 -28.83
C GLN A 117 8.55 -7.88 -29.35
N LEU A 118 9.81 -7.57 -29.07
CA LEU A 118 10.44 -6.35 -29.59
C LEU A 118 10.59 -6.32 -31.11
N LYS A 119 10.66 -7.51 -31.75
CA LYS A 119 10.71 -7.62 -33.23
C LYS A 119 9.31 -7.60 -33.86
N ASN A 120 8.31 -8.10 -33.17
CA ASN A 120 6.95 -8.23 -33.65
C ASN A 120 5.97 -8.09 -32.48
N LEU A 121 5.60 -6.83 -32.19
CA LEU A 121 4.66 -6.50 -31.11
C LEU A 121 3.27 -7.07 -31.40
N PRO A 122 2.52 -7.53 -30.37
CA PRO A 122 1.10 -7.86 -30.50
C PRO A 122 0.25 -6.60 -30.69
N ASP A 123 -0.99 -6.76 -31.13
CA ASP A 123 -1.95 -5.67 -31.27
C ASP A 123 -2.39 -5.12 -29.91
N ILE A 124 -2.50 -6.02 -28.92
CA ILE A 124 -2.82 -5.69 -27.52
C ILE A 124 -1.69 -6.21 -26.63
N LEU A 125 -1.05 -5.32 -25.86
CA LEU A 125 0.01 -5.67 -24.93
C LEU A 125 -0.40 -5.38 -23.49
N ILE A 126 -0.41 -6.41 -22.64
CA ILE A 126 -0.64 -6.28 -21.20
C ILE A 126 0.72 -6.19 -20.50
N THR A 127 0.93 -5.15 -19.69
CA THR A 127 2.23 -4.91 -19.10
C THR A 127 2.14 -4.20 -17.73
N THR A 128 3.29 -3.96 -17.09
CA THR A 128 3.40 -3.18 -15.84
C THR A 128 4.09 -1.83 -16.08
N PRO A 129 3.93 -0.84 -15.20
CA PRO A 129 4.61 0.46 -15.33
C PRO A 129 6.12 0.35 -15.55
N GLU A 130 6.78 -0.54 -14.80
CA GLU A 130 8.22 -0.75 -14.90
C GLU A 130 8.63 -1.34 -16.25
N SER A 131 7.82 -2.26 -16.79
CA SER A 131 8.06 -2.86 -18.11
C SER A 131 7.82 -1.87 -19.24
N LEU A 132 6.84 -0.97 -19.11
CA LEU A 132 6.62 0.13 -20.04
C LEU A 132 7.81 1.10 -20.03
N ALA A 133 8.26 1.55 -18.85
CA ALA A 133 9.44 2.41 -18.73
C ALA A 133 10.69 1.75 -19.35
N LEU A 134 10.85 0.43 -19.14
CA LEU A 134 11.93 -0.32 -19.78
C LEU A 134 11.80 -0.31 -21.31
N MET A 135 10.59 -0.43 -21.89
CA MET A 135 10.39 -0.35 -23.33
C MET A 135 10.74 1.03 -23.89
N LEU A 136 10.48 2.11 -23.15
CA LEU A 136 10.89 3.47 -23.54
C LEU A 136 12.42 3.66 -23.58
N SER A 137 13.18 2.87 -22.85
CA SER A 137 14.65 2.91 -22.83
C SER A 137 15.34 2.27 -24.04
N TYR A 138 14.60 1.69 -24.97
CA TYR A 138 15.18 1.12 -26.19
C TYR A 138 15.17 2.13 -27.34
N ALA A 139 16.21 2.10 -28.18
CA ALA A 139 16.37 3.02 -29.30
C ALA A 139 15.18 3.01 -30.29
N GLY A 140 14.52 1.86 -30.47
CA GLY A 140 13.33 1.70 -31.30
C GLY A 140 12.00 2.10 -30.64
N SER A 141 12.01 2.73 -29.48
CA SER A 141 10.79 2.99 -28.71
C SER A 141 9.73 3.82 -29.47
N LYS A 142 10.12 4.79 -30.28
CA LYS A 142 9.17 5.57 -31.10
C LYS A 142 8.40 4.68 -32.08
N GLU A 143 9.06 3.70 -32.73
CA GLU A 143 8.42 2.77 -33.65
C GLU A 143 7.50 1.75 -32.91
N PHE A 144 7.86 1.36 -31.67
CA PHE A 144 7.03 0.46 -30.88
C PHE A 144 5.62 1.00 -30.63
N PHE A 145 5.50 2.32 -30.45
CA PHE A 145 4.25 2.99 -30.08
C PHE A 145 3.63 3.82 -31.20
N LYS A 146 4.11 3.67 -32.43
CA LYS A 146 3.64 4.43 -33.60
C LYS A 146 2.16 4.23 -33.89
N SER A 147 1.67 2.99 -33.78
CA SER A 147 0.27 2.62 -34.03
C SER A 147 -0.60 2.67 -32.77
N LEU A 148 -0.06 3.12 -31.63
CA LEU A 148 -0.78 3.11 -30.36
C LEU A 148 -1.95 4.10 -30.37
N ARG A 149 -3.17 3.60 -30.11
CA ARG A 149 -4.43 4.37 -30.09
C ARG A 149 -5.00 4.53 -28.69
N GLY A 150 -4.80 3.51 -27.82
CA GLY A 150 -5.39 3.51 -26.49
C GLY A 150 -4.49 2.94 -25.40
N ILE A 151 -4.67 3.46 -24.20
CA ILE A 151 -4.05 2.94 -22.98
C ILE A 151 -5.14 2.73 -21.92
N ILE A 152 -5.12 1.55 -21.29
CA ILE A 152 -5.97 1.23 -20.16
C ILE A 152 -5.10 1.11 -18.90
N LEU A 153 -5.51 1.78 -17.84
CA LEU A 153 -4.87 1.75 -16.51
C LEU A 153 -5.75 0.97 -15.56
N ASP A 154 -5.38 -0.25 -15.26
CA ASP A 154 -6.15 -1.11 -14.36
C ASP A 154 -5.79 -0.84 -12.89
N GLU A 155 -6.79 -1.01 -12.02
CA GLU A 155 -6.68 -0.77 -10.56
C GLU A 155 -5.92 0.54 -10.26
N TRP A 156 -6.32 1.61 -10.93
CA TRP A 156 -5.64 2.91 -10.91
C TRP A 156 -5.42 3.45 -9.50
N HIS A 157 -6.35 3.19 -8.58
CA HIS A 157 -6.24 3.58 -7.16
C HIS A 157 -5.01 3.00 -6.45
N GLU A 158 -4.46 1.87 -6.92
CA GLU A 158 -3.25 1.27 -6.34
C GLU A 158 -1.96 1.95 -6.81
N LEU A 159 -2.01 2.60 -7.94
CA LEU A 159 -0.88 3.34 -8.51
C LEU A 159 -0.87 4.80 -8.06
N LEU A 160 -2.01 5.44 -8.00
CA LEU A 160 -2.22 6.90 -7.91
C LEU A 160 -1.35 7.59 -6.85
N SER A 161 -1.34 7.10 -5.61
CA SER A 161 -0.58 7.70 -4.50
C SER A 161 0.82 7.09 -4.32
N SER A 162 1.47 6.69 -5.41
CA SER A 162 2.75 6.01 -5.35
C SER A 162 3.72 6.48 -6.43
N LYS A 163 5.01 6.30 -6.20
CA LYS A 163 6.04 6.56 -7.24
C LYS A 163 5.81 5.76 -8.52
N ARG A 164 5.11 4.59 -8.43
CA ARG A 164 4.71 3.82 -9.60
C ARG A 164 3.65 4.55 -10.44
N GLY A 165 2.70 5.21 -9.77
CA GLY A 165 1.72 6.07 -10.43
C GLY A 165 2.39 7.24 -11.13
N THR A 166 3.29 7.94 -10.45
CA THR A 166 4.07 9.03 -11.05
C THR A 166 4.93 8.56 -12.23
N GLN A 167 5.57 7.38 -12.13
CA GLN A 167 6.29 6.77 -13.25
C GLN A 167 5.34 6.51 -14.43
N THR A 168 4.10 6.06 -14.13
CA THR A 168 3.06 5.86 -15.16
C THR A 168 2.67 7.19 -15.79
N GLU A 169 2.39 8.25 -15.02
CA GLU A 169 2.08 9.58 -15.56
C GLU A 169 3.16 10.10 -16.53
N LEU A 170 4.44 9.95 -16.16
CA LEU A 170 5.57 10.37 -17.00
C LEU A 170 5.63 9.56 -18.30
N CYS A 171 5.44 8.24 -18.24
CA CYS A 171 5.37 7.39 -19.43
C CYS A 171 4.21 7.80 -20.34
N LEU A 172 3.03 8.05 -19.76
CA LEU A 172 1.83 8.50 -20.49
C LEU A 172 2.04 9.85 -21.14
N SER A 173 2.65 10.78 -20.42
CA SER A 173 2.93 12.12 -20.94
C SER A 173 3.88 12.09 -22.15
N TYR A 174 4.94 11.29 -22.07
CA TYR A 174 5.82 11.04 -23.21
C TYR A 174 5.08 10.39 -24.39
N LEU A 175 4.26 9.37 -24.13
CA LEU A 175 3.49 8.72 -25.20
C LEU A 175 2.49 9.68 -25.87
N ARG A 176 1.85 10.58 -25.11
CA ARG A 176 0.98 11.63 -25.65
C ARG A 176 1.75 12.66 -26.47
N SER A 177 3.00 12.97 -26.13
CA SER A 177 3.82 13.88 -26.95
C SER A 177 4.16 13.24 -28.32
N VAL A 178 4.28 11.91 -28.39
CA VAL A 178 4.52 11.16 -29.64
C VAL A 178 3.20 10.90 -30.39
N ARG A 179 2.10 10.69 -29.67
CA ARG A 179 0.76 10.37 -30.18
C ARG A 179 -0.27 11.31 -29.55
N PRO A 180 -0.51 12.52 -30.08
CA PRO A 180 -1.45 13.50 -29.51
C PRO A 180 -2.89 12.98 -29.36
N ASP A 181 -3.33 12.10 -30.24
CA ASP A 181 -4.69 11.50 -30.25
C ASP A 181 -4.83 10.28 -29.32
N LEU A 182 -3.84 9.99 -28.50
CA LEU A 182 -3.80 8.84 -27.62
C LEU A 182 -4.88 8.91 -26.54
N GLN A 183 -5.78 7.95 -26.53
CA GLN A 183 -6.84 7.84 -25.53
C GLN A 183 -6.34 7.11 -24.27
N THR A 184 -6.77 7.57 -23.09
CA THR A 184 -6.42 6.94 -21.82
C THR A 184 -7.67 6.68 -21.00
N TRP A 185 -7.87 5.44 -20.57
CA TRP A 185 -8.96 5.02 -19.71
C TRP A 185 -8.44 4.38 -18.43
N ALA A 186 -8.77 4.94 -17.28
CA ALA A 186 -8.46 4.37 -15.99
C ALA A 186 -9.65 3.57 -15.44
N ILE A 187 -9.36 2.51 -14.70
CA ILE A 187 -10.34 1.66 -14.03
C ILE A 187 -10.08 1.69 -12.54
N SER A 188 -11.10 1.94 -11.75
CA SER A 188 -11.02 1.88 -10.29
C SER A 188 -12.31 1.34 -9.67
N ALA A 189 -12.19 0.58 -8.59
CA ALA A 189 -13.34 0.09 -7.83
C ALA A 189 -13.72 1.03 -6.68
N THR A 190 -12.72 1.50 -5.93
CA THR A 190 -12.91 2.20 -4.66
C THR A 190 -12.02 3.44 -4.60
N LEU A 191 -12.60 4.62 -4.79
CA LEU A 191 -11.87 5.88 -4.82
C LEU A 191 -12.79 7.04 -4.42
N GLY A 192 -12.37 7.88 -3.47
CA GLY A 192 -13.15 9.01 -2.99
C GLY A 192 -13.02 10.26 -3.87
N ASN A 193 -11.84 10.55 -4.41
CA ASN A 193 -11.55 11.71 -5.25
C ASN A 193 -11.45 11.34 -6.74
N VAL A 194 -12.57 10.94 -7.31
CA VAL A 194 -12.63 10.36 -8.67
C VAL A 194 -12.23 11.36 -9.74
N GLU A 195 -12.65 12.61 -9.60
CA GLU A 195 -12.36 13.71 -10.53
C GLU A 195 -10.86 13.98 -10.63
N GLU A 196 -10.18 14.09 -9.49
CA GLU A 196 -8.72 14.26 -9.42
C GLU A 196 -8.01 13.04 -10.01
N ALA A 197 -8.44 11.83 -9.64
CA ALA A 197 -7.85 10.59 -10.15
C ALA A 197 -7.99 10.43 -11.67
N ALA A 198 -9.13 10.86 -12.23
CA ALA A 198 -9.36 10.90 -13.65
C ALA A 198 -8.43 11.93 -14.33
N GLN A 199 -8.28 13.12 -13.73
CA GLN A 199 -7.37 14.15 -14.23
C GLN A 199 -5.92 13.67 -14.26
N VAL A 200 -5.47 12.98 -13.21
CA VAL A 200 -4.10 12.40 -13.17
C VAL A 200 -3.89 11.39 -14.31
N ALA A 201 -4.89 10.57 -14.61
CA ALA A 201 -4.80 9.58 -15.68
C ALA A 201 -4.72 10.22 -17.07
N VAL A 202 -5.46 11.31 -17.32
CA VAL A 202 -5.53 11.93 -18.66
C VAL A 202 -4.59 13.11 -18.86
N GLY A 203 -4.03 13.69 -17.78
CA GLY A 203 -3.17 14.87 -17.79
C GLY A 203 -3.95 16.19 -17.62
N VAL A 204 -3.24 17.29 -17.31
CA VAL A 204 -3.86 18.55 -16.86
C VAL A 204 -4.69 19.26 -17.93
N ASP A 205 -4.36 19.09 -19.22
CA ASP A 205 -5.01 19.79 -20.33
C ASP A 205 -6.31 19.12 -20.82
N ALA A 206 -6.57 17.86 -20.43
CA ALA A 206 -7.70 17.09 -20.92
C ALA A 206 -8.90 17.18 -19.96
N LYS A 207 -10.11 17.06 -20.51
CA LYS A 207 -11.36 16.94 -19.72
C LYS A 207 -11.79 15.47 -19.70
N PRO A 208 -11.57 14.74 -18.59
CA PRO A 208 -11.93 13.34 -18.49
C PRO A 208 -13.44 13.14 -18.48
N VAL A 209 -13.89 12.01 -19.07
CA VAL A 209 -15.23 11.48 -18.86
C VAL A 209 -15.19 10.58 -17.64
N ILE A 210 -16.16 10.72 -16.74
CA ILE A 210 -16.29 9.84 -15.56
C ILE A 210 -17.52 8.99 -15.75
N ILE A 211 -17.32 7.68 -15.85
CA ILE A 211 -18.39 6.70 -15.98
C ILE A 211 -18.56 6.00 -14.66
N ARG A 212 -19.77 6.10 -14.11
CA ARG A 212 -20.17 5.47 -12.85
C ARG A 212 -21.34 4.52 -13.10
N THR A 213 -21.50 3.57 -12.20
CA THR A 213 -22.67 2.70 -12.21
C THR A 213 -23.52 2.92 -10.97
N ASN A 214 -24.82 2.77 -11.11
CA ASN A 214 -25.76 2.72 -10.00
C ASN A 214 -25.86 1.32 -9.37
N LEU A 215 -25.05 0.36 -9.81
CA LEU A 215 -24.99 -0.96 -9.21
C LEU A 215 -24.56 -0.84 -7.74
N GLN A 216 -25.52 -0.89 -6.85
CA GLN A 216 -25.25 -0.95 -5.43
C GLN A 216 -25.01 -2.41 -5.06
N ARG A 217 -23.84 -2.68 -4.51
CA ARG A 217 -23.51 -3.97 -3.92
C ARG A 217 -23.46 -3.81 -2.41
N PRO A 218 -24.53 -4.11 -1.69
CA PRO A 218 -24.55 -3.94 -0.26
C PRO A 218 -23.49 -4.85 0.40
N THR A 219 -22.72 -4.27 1.29
CA THR A 219 -21.71 -4.99 2.09
C THR A 219 -22.21 -5.12 3.50
N VAL A 220 -22.39 -6.36 3.97
CA VAL A 220 -22.80 -6.67 5.34
C VAL A 220 -21.58 -7.07 6.16
N ILE A 221 -21.33 -6.34 7.24
CA ILE A 221 -20.27 -6.66 8.21
C ILE A 221 -20.90 -7.47 9.35
N LYS A 222 -20.42 -8.70 9.55
CA LYS A 222 -20.77 -9.57 10.67
C LYS A 222 -19.61 -9.64 11.66
N SER A 223 -19.84 -9.36 12.93
CA SER A 223 -18.79 -9.36 13.95
C SER A 223 -18.70 -10.71 14.63
N ILE A 224 -17.49 -11.25 14.77
CA ILE A 224 -17.20 -12.37 15.65
C ILE A 224 -16.85 -11.76 17.00
N LEU A 225 -17.82 -11.75 17.91
CA LEU A 225 -17.70 -11.11 19.22
C LEU A 225 -17.20 -12.12 20.26
N PRO A 226 -16.41 -11.68 21.27
CA PRO A 226 -16.11 -12.48 22.44
C PRO A 226 -17.37 -12.64 23.31
N GLU A 227 -17.44 -13.74 24.04
CA GLU A 227 -18.54 -14.00 25.01
C GLU A 227 -18.57 -12.97 26.14
N SER A 228 -17.39 -12.50 26.55
CA SER A 228 -17.26 -11.45 27.58
C SER A 228 -16.02 -10.60 27.35
N VAL A 229 -16.07 -9.36 27.83
CA VAL A 229 -14.97 -8.41 27.76
C VAL A 229 -14.63 -7.96 29.18
N ASP A 230 -13.35 -8.07 29.56
CA ASP A 230 -12.84 -7.54 30.82
C ASP A 230 -12.92 -6.01 30.87
N THR A 231 -12.82 -5.44 32.06
CA THR A 231 -12.78 -3.98 32.29
C THR A 231 -11.55 -3.29 31.71
N PHE A 232 -10.51 -4.04 31.36
CA PHE A 232 -9.34 -3.56 30.64
C PHE A 232 -9.28 -4.21 29.25
N PRO A 233 -9.02 -3.41 28.19
CA PRO A 233 -8.96 -3.95 26.87
C PRO A 233 -7.83 -4.97 26.74
N TRP A 234 -8.12 -6.12 26.11
CA TRP A 234 -7.03 -6.99 25.70
C TRP A 234 -6.25 -6.26 24.60
N ALA A 235 -4.94 -6.28 24.68
CA ALA A 235 -4.04 -5.63 23.76
C ALA A 235 -2.83 -6.54 23.46
N GLY A 236 -2.29 -6.40 22.27
CA GLY A 236 -1.01 -6.98 21.92
C GLY A 236 -1.01 -8.44 21.48
N HIS A 237 -2.15 -9.09 21.29
CA HIS A 237 -2.21 -10.46 20.77
C HIS A 237 -3.13 -10.55 19.56
N LEU A 238 -2.64 -11.13 18.59
CA LEU A 238 -3.09 -11.59 17.29
C LEU A 238 -4.55 -12.09 17.20
N GLY A 239 -5.40 -11.82 18.20
CA GLY A 239 -6.78 -12.29 18.27
C GLY A 239 -6.94 -13.80 18.53
N LEU A 240 -5.84 -14.50 18.82
CA LEU A 240 -5.87 -15.98 19.04
C LEU A 240 -6.75 -16.40 20.21
N HIS A 241 -7.07 -15.53 21.16
CA HIS A 241 -8.05 -15.81 22.22
C HIS A 241 -9.48 -15.93 21.69
N LEU A 242 -9.78 -15.41 20.49
CA LEU A 242 -11.05 -15.61 19.79
C LEU A 242 -10.99 -16.74 18.75
N PHE A 243 -9.96 -17.57 18.83
CA PHE A 243 -9.75 -18.66 17.89
C PHE A 243 -10.92 -19.66 17.86
N GLU A 244 -11.39 -20.07 19.04
CA GLU A 244 -12.54 -20.99 19.18
C GLU A 244 -13.81 -20.36 18.62
N SER A 245 -14.04 -19.05 18.87
CA SER A 245 -15.16 -18.31 18.30
C SER A 245 -15.10 -18.24 16.77
N LEU A 246 -13.90 -18.08 16.20
CA LEU A 246 -13.72 -18.11 14.76
C LEU A 246 -14.06 -19.49 14.18
N VAL A 247 -13.47 -20.54 14.72
CA VAL A 247 -13.68 -21.91 14.23
C VAL A 247 -15.15 -22.33 14.36
N SER A 248 -15.82 -21.95 15.46
CA SER A 248 -17.25 -22.21 15.68
C SER A 248 -18.17 -21.42 14.73
N ALA A 249 -17.76 -20.21 14.32
CA ALA A 249 -18.53 -19.37 13.41
C ALA A 249 -18.39 -19.78 11.93
N LEU A 250 -17.38 -20.56 11.60
CA LEU A 250 -17.04 -20.92 10.23
C LEU A 250 -17.24 -22.43 9.99
N ASP A 251 -17.86 -22.71 8.87
CA ASP A 251 -18.03 -24.06 8.33
C ASP A 251 -16.88 -24.35 7.35
N ILE A 252 -16.13 -25.45 7.55
CA ILE A 252 -15.00 -25.82 6.70
C ILE A 252 -15.41 -26.15 5.27
N GLU A 253 -16.63 -26.57 5.05
CA GLU A 253 -17.13 -26.92 3.72
C GLU A 253 -17.29 -25.71 2.80
N ARG A 254 -17.41 -24.52 3.39
CA ARG A 254 -17.54 -23.27 2.62
C ARG A 254 -16.18 -22.64 2.34
N SER A 255 -15.99 -22.24 1.09
CA SER A 255 -14.77 -21.56 0.67
C SER A 255 -14.63 -20.21 1.38
N THR A 256 -13.50 -19.99 2.05
CA THR A 256 -13.29 -18.83 2.93
C THR A 256 -11.90 -18.22 2.73
N LEU A 257 -11.83 -16.91 2.48
CA LEU A 257 -10.59 -16.14 2.56
C LEU A 257 -10.47 -15.48 3.94
N ILE A 258 -9.38 -15.76 4.64
CA ILE A 258 -9.09 -15.21 5.98
C ILE A 258 -7.95 -14.19 5.85
N PHE A 259 -8.31 -12.91 5.80
CA PHE A 259 -7.35 -11.82 5.66
C PHE A 259 -6.73 -11.42 6.99
N THR A 260 -5.41 -11.27 6.97
CA THR A 260 -4.61 -10.68 8.05
C THR A 260 -3.84 -9.46 7.55
N ASN A 261 -3.37 -8.61 8.47
CA ASN A 261 -2.65 -7.40 8.09
C ASN A 261 -1.16 -7.62 7.82
N THR A 262 -0.56 -8.65 8.42
CA THR A 262 0.86 -8.95 8.27
C THR A 262 1.12 -10.41 7.91
N ARG A 263 2.23 -10.67 7.22
CA ARG A 263 2.66 -12.03 6.87
C ARG A 263 2.91 -12.87 8.12
N SER A 264 3.50 -12.28 9.16
CA SER A 264 3.74 -12.96 10.43
C SER A 264 2.42 -13.38 11.11
N GLN A 265 1.41 -12.52 11.05
CA GLN A 265 0.07 -12.84 11.55
C GLN A 265 -0.56 -13.98 10.74
N ALA A 266 -0.43 -13.95 9.41
CA ALA A 266 -0.93 -15.02 8.53
C ALA A 266 -0.29 -16.38 8.87
N GLU A 267 1.04 -16.42 9.02
CA GLU A 267 1.77 -17.64 9.40
C GLU A 267 1.28 -18.22 10.74
N ARG A 268 1.10 -17.36 11.75
CA ARG A 268 0.65 -17.78 13.09
C ARG A 268 -0.78 -18.27 13.10
N TRP A 269 -1.69 -17.59 12.41
CA TRP A 269 -3.07 -18.02 12.27
C TRP A 269 -3.18 -19.33 11.50
N TYR A 270 -2.40 -19.48 10.42
CA TYR A 270 -2.31 -20.72 9.67
C TYR A 270 -1.83 -21.89 10.55
N GLN A 271 -0.78 -21.67 11.33
CA GLN A 271 -0.26 -22.67 12.27
C GLN A 271 -1.30 -23.07 13.32
N ALA A 272 -2.04 -22.10 13.89
CA ALA A 272 -3.07 -22.35 14.88
C ALA A 272 -4.24 -23.16 14.30
N ILE A 273 -4.70 -22.80 13.10
CA ILE A 273 -5.80 -23.50 12.41
C ILE A 273 -5.39 -24.95 12.06
N LEU A 274 -4.19 -25.16 11.52
CA LEU A 274 -3.69 -26.52 11.25
C LEU A 274 -3.56 -27.38 12.49
N PHE A 275 -3.19 -26.77 13.62
CA PHE A 275 -3.09 -27.49 14.88
C PHE A 275 -4.46 -27.93 15.40
N ALA A 276 -5.47 -27.10 15.25
CA ALA A 276 -6.82 -27.38 15.71
C ALA A 276 -7.62 -28.29 14.77
N MET A 277 -7.30 -28.27 13.47
CA MET A 277 -8.03 -28.99 12.43
C MET A 277 -7.08 -29.85 11.57
N PRO A 278 -6.35 -30.81 12.16
CA PRO A 278 -5.36 -31.63 11.45
C PRO A 278 -5.96 -32.48 10.34
N ASP A 279 -7.22 -32.91 10.49
CA ASP A 279 -7.93 -33.73 9.50
C ASP A 279 -8.30 -32.99 8.21
N HIS A 280 -8.23 -31.65 8.23
CA HIS A 280 -8.52 -30.77 7.09
C HIS A 280 -7.27 -30.06 6.55
N ALA A 281 -6.07 -30.54 6.90
CA ALA A 281 -4.82 -29.87 6.55
C ALA A 281 -4.60 -29.71 5.03
N ASP A 282 -5.15 -30.60 4.23
CA ASP A 282 -5.12 -30.58 2.75
C ASP A 282 -6.08 -29.54 2.14
N GLN A 283 -7.08 -29.09 2.89
CA GLN A 283 -8.07 -28.10 2.47
C GLN A 283 -7.71 -26.67 2.92
N ILE A 284 -6.66 -26.50 3.72
CA ILE A 284 -6.26 -25.23 4.32
C ILE A 284 -4.92 -24.78 3.74
N ALA A 285 -4.85 -23.55 3.24
CA ALA A 285 -3.65 -23.01 2.61
C ALA A 285 -3.24 -21.64 3.17
N LEU A 286 -1.97 -21.29 2.98
CA LEU A 286 -1.38 -20.01 3.35
C LEU A 286 -0.93 -19.27 2.09
N HIS A 287 -1.38 -18.00 1.91
CA HIS A 287 -1.05 -17.22 0.74
C HIS A 287 -0.54 -15.81 1.09
N HIS A 288 0.72 -15.53 0.86
CA HIS A 288 1.29 -14.18 0.96
C HIS A 288 2.50 -13.99 0.03
N GLY A 289 2.89 -12.74 -0.24
CA GLY A 289 3.89 -12.38 -1.23
C GLY A 289 5.32 -12.94 -0.99
N SER A 290 5.61 -13.52 0.18
CA SER A 290 6.91 -14.14 0.48
C SER A 290 7.00 -15.61 0.10
N ILE A 291 5.88 -16.28 -0.17
CA ILE A 291 5.80 -17.67 -0.63
C ILE A 291 6.23 -17.76 -2.09
N ALA A 292 6.83 -18.88 -2.51
CA ALA A 292 7.25 -19.10 -3.88
C ALA A 292 6.07 -19.00 -4.87
N VAL A 293 6.31 -18.42 -6.04
CA VAL A 293 5.26 -18.17 -7.06
C VAL A 293 4.53 -19.47 -7.45
N LYS A 294 5.27 -20.56 -7.67
CA LYS A 294 4.67 -21.87 -8.02
C LYS A 294 3.69 -22.39 -6.96
N GLU A 295 4.03 -22.22 -5.67
CA GLU A 295 3.16 -22.64 -4.57
C GLU A 295 1.90 -21.76 -4.51
N ARG A 296 2.04 -20.45 -4.73
CA ARG A 296 0.89 -19.54 -4.79
C ARG A 296 -0.04 -19.87 -5.95
N GLU A 297 0.51 -20.11 -7.15
CA GLU A 297 -0.26 -20.54 -8.32
C GLU A 297 -1.00 -21.88 -8.09
N ALA A 298 -0.37 -22.82 -7.36
CA ALA A 298 -1.02 -24.08 -7.01
C ALA A 298 -2.17 -23.88 -6.01
N ILE A 299 -2.02 -22.97 -5.04
CA ILE A 299 -3.08 -22.61 -4.10
C ILE A 299 -4.24 -21.95 -4.84
N GLU A 300 -3.95 -21.00 -5.73
CA GLU A 300 -4.94 -20.31 -6.56
C GLU A 300 -5.73 -21.30 -7.43
N ALA A 301 -5.04 -22.26 -8.05
CA ALA A 301 -5.68 -23.33 -8.81
C ALA A 301 -6.53 -24.26 -7.93
N GLY A 302 -6.05 -24.58 -6.71
CA GLY A 302 -6.78 -25.40 -5.74
C GLY A 302 -8.08 -24.73 -5.26
N VAL A 303 -8.06 -23.42 -5.05
CA VAL A 303 -9.27 -22.65 -4.72
C VAL A 303 -10.25 -22.68 -5.88
N LYS A 304 -9.78 -22.45 -7.13
CA LYS A 304 -10.62 -22.55 -8.34
C LYS A 304 -11.25 -23.94 -8.51
N ALA A 305 -10.50 -24.98 -8.19
CA ALA A 305 -10.98 -26.37 -8.25
C ALA A 305 -11.86 -26.79 -7.06
N GLY A 306 -11.98 -25.94 -6.02
CA GLY A 306 -12.73 -26.24 -4.80
C GLY A 306 -12.07 -27.29 -3.87
N THR A 307 -10.81 -27.65 -4.12
CA THR A 307 -10.02 -28.56 -3.28
C THR A 307 -9.45 -27.88 -2.05
N ILE A 308 -9.13 -26.58 -2.16
CA ILE A 308 -8.74 -25.73 -1.03
C ILE A 308 -9.96 -24.92 -0.61
N LYS A 309 -10.33 -25.04 0.65
CA LYS A 309 -11.50 -24.39 1.24
C LYS A 309 -11.13 -23.12 2.00
N TRP A 310 -10.12 -23.16 2.84
CA TRP A 310 -9.69 -21.99 3.62
C TRP A 310 -8.32 -21.51 3.20
N VAL A 311 -8.22 -20.20 2.93
CA VAL A 311 -6.95 -19.56 2.59
C VAL A 311 -6.68 -18.43 3.57
N ILE A 312 -5.65 -18.60 4.39
CA ILE A 312 -5.15 -17.55 5.27
C ILE A 312 -4.22 -16.66 4.43
N CYS A 313 -4.55 -15.39 4.30
CA CYS A 313 -3.86 -14.52 3.35
C CYS A 313 -3.59 -13.10 3.89
N THR A 314 -2.79 -12.36 3.14
CA THR A 314 -2.55 -10.92 3.33
C THR A 314 -3.08 -10.15 2.13
N SER A 315 -2.65 -8.89 1.95
CA SER A 315 -2.99 -8.07 0.78
C SER A 315 -2.62 -8.69 -0.59
N SER A 316 -1.97 -9.83 -0.62
CA SER A 316 -1.68 -10.55 -1.86
C SER A 316 -2.94 -11.03 -2.61
N LEU A 317 -4.08 -11.11 -1.93
CA LEU A 317 -5.39 -11.44 -2.49
C LEU A 317 -6.40 -10.29 -2.38
N ASP A 318 -5.97 -9.08 -1.96
CA ASP A 318 -6.83 -7.88 -1.97
C ASP A 318 -7.25 -7.52 -3.41
N LEU A 319 -6.38 -7.78 -4.40
CA LEU A 319 -6.55 -7.43 -5.80
C LEU A 319 -6.66 -8.66 -6.70
N GLY A 320 -7.51 -8.59 -7.62
CA GLY A 320 -7.68 -9.15 -8.96
C GLY A 320 -7.18 -10.55 -9.30
N VAL A 321 -7.11 -11.48 -8.40
CA VAL A 321 -7.04 -12.89 -8.80
C VAL A 321 -8.47 -13.31 -9.14
N ASP A 322 -8.70 -13.79 -10.37
CA ASP A 322 -10.00 -14.31 -10.81
C ASP A 322 -10.21 -15.71 -10.19
N PHE A 323 -10.48 -15.70 -8.87
CA PHE A 323 -11.07 -16.89 -8.26
C PHE A 323 -12.54 -16.97 -8.68
N GLN A 324 -13.07 -18.18 -8.76
CA GLN A 324 -14.50 -18.33 -8.53
C GLN A 324 -14.84 -17.70 -7.18
N PRO A 325 -16.01 -17.05 -7.04
CA PRO A 325 -16.35 -16.35 -5.82
C PRO A 325 -16.18 -17.29 -4.63
N VAL A 326 -15.39 -16.84 -3.67
CA VAL A 326 -15.41 -17.50 -2.37
C VAL A 326 -16.72 -17.16 -1.68
N GLU A 327 -17.21 -18.07 -0.88
CA GLU A 327 -18.50 -17.89 -0.20
C GLU A 327 -18.41 -16.92 0.97
N ARG A 328 -17.21 -16.80 1.57
CA ARG A 328 -17.00 -15.98 2.77
C ARG A 328 -15.67 -15.27 2.75
N VAL A 329 -15.67 -14.13 3.40
CA VAL A 329 -14.46 -13.37 3.71
C VAL A 329 -14.41 -13.11 5.21
N VAL A 330 -13.26 -13.34 5.82
CA VAL A 330 -12.98 -13.00 7.21
C VAL A 330 -11.87 -11.96 7.25
N GLN A 331 -12.07 -10.93 8.04
CA GLN A 331 -11.06 -9.91 8.35
C GLN A 331 -10.58 -10.09 9.78
N ILE A 332 -9.32 -10.44 9.98
CA ILE A 332 -8.68 -10.51 11.31
C ILE A 332 -7.97 -9.19 11.59
N GLY A 333 -8.42 -8.50 12.63
CA GLY A 333 -7.97 -7.16 12.98
C GLY A 333 -8.48 -6.08 12.03
N SER A 334 -8.20 -4.83 12.34
CA SER A 334 -8.67 -3.67 11.59
C SER A 334 -8.16 -3.64 10.14
N ALA A 335 -9.04 -3.41 9.17
CA ALA A 335 -8.65 -3.18 7.78
C ALA A 335 -7.96 -1.81 7.56
N LYS A 336 -8.04 -0.91 8.55
CA LYS A 336 -7.45 0.44 8.61
C LYS A 336 -8.08 1.49 7.69
N ASN A 337 -8.79 1.08 6.64
CA ASN A 337 -9.56 1.99 5.77
C ASN A 337 -10.74 1.27 5.11
N LEU A 338 -11.76 2.06 4.72
CA LEU A 338 -12.99 1.56 4.13
C LEU A 338 -12.77 0.95 2.74
N ALA A 339 -11.91 1.58 1.93
CA ALA A 339 -11.64 1.09 0.58
C ALA A 339 -11.08 -0.33 0.60
N ARG A 340 -10.12 -0.65 1.50
CA ARG A 340 -9.56 -2.00 1.64
C ARG A 340 -10.60 -2.99 2.14
N LEU A 341 -11.44 -2.59 3.11
CA LEU A 341 -12.51 -3.45 3.60
C LEU A 341 -13.46 -3.83 2.46
N LEU A 342 -13.87 -2.87 1.63
CA LEU A 342 -14.71 -3.10 0.46
C LEU A 342 -14.02 -3.98 -0.59
N GLN A 343 -12.73 -3.79 -0.85
CA GLN A 343 -11.95 -4.63 -1.77
C GLN A 343 -11.95 -6.09 -1.32
N ARG A 344 -11.75 -6.33 0.00
CA ARG A 344 -11.79 -7.67 0.60
C ARG A 344 -13.18 -8.26 0.59
N ALA A 345 -14.20 -7.51 1.00
CA ALA A 345 -15.59 -7.93 0.95
C ALA A 345 -16.02 -8.30 -0.48
N GLY A 346 -15.55 -7.54 -1.46
CA GLY A 346 -15.79 -7.80 -2.88
C GLY A 346 -15.23 -9.12 -3.41
N ARG A 347 -14.44 -9.88 -2.61
CA ARG A 347 -14.02 -11.25 -2.96
C ARG A 347 -15.09 -12.30 -2.65
N SER A 348 -16.11 -11.97 -1.84
CA SER A 348 -17.26 -12.84 -1.62
C SER A 348 -18.31 -12.63 -2.71
N GLN A 349 -18.92 -13.71 -3.20
CA GLN A 349 -20.05 -13.74 -4.15
C GLN A 349 -19.92 -12.77 -5.35
N HIS A 350 -19.38 -13.24 -6.48
CA HIS A 350 -19.23 -12.47 -7.72
C HIS A 350 -20.51 -12.35 -8.59
N VAL A 351 -21.70 -12.33 -7.98
CA VAL A 351 -22.95 -12.08 -8.71
C VAL A 351 -23.21 -10.57 -8.73
N PRO A 352 -23.57 -9.95 -9.87
CA PRO A 352 -23.73 -8.50 -10.00
C PRO A 352 -24.69 -7.86 -8.96
N GLU A 353 -25.69 -8.57 -8.51
CA GLU A 353 -26.70 -8.12 -7.53
C GLU A 353 -26.57 -8.81 -6.16
N GLY A 354 -25.48 -9.51 -5.91
CA GLY A 354 -25.27 -10.25 -4.66
C GLY A 354 -24.85 -9.34 -3.49
N THR A 355 -25.21 -9.72 -2.27
CA THR A 355 -24.71 -9.10 -1.04
C THR A 355 -23.33 -9.63 -0.69
N SER A 356 -22.33 -8.74 -0.53
CA SER A 356 -21.02 -9.12 -0.04
C SER A 356 -21.05 -9.24 1.49
N GLU A 357 -20.65 -10.40 2.02
CA GLU A 357 -20.54 -10.63 3.45
C GLU A 357 -19.07 -10.65 3.88
N ILE A 358 -18.76 -9.92 4.96
CA ILE A 358 -17.45 -9.97 5.60
C ILE A 358 -17.60 -10.19 7.10
N PHE A 359 -16.92 -11.20 7.62
CA PHE A 359 -16.81 -11.46 9.04
C PHE A 359 -15.61 -10.69 9.60
N PHE A 360 -15.80 -9.97 10.68
CA PHE A 360 -14.74 -9.20 11.32
C PHE A 360 -14.42 -9.81 12.69
N LEU A 361 -13.14 -10.18 12.89
CA LEU A 361 -12.62 -10.69 14.14
C LEU A 361 -11.66 -9.68 14.74
N PRO A 362 -12.00 -9.03 15.88
CA PRO A 362 -11.13 -8.03 16.50
C PRO A 362 -9.90 -8.67 17.15
N THR A 363 -8.74 -8.05 16.99
CA THR A 363 -7.50 -8.43 17.69
C THR A 363 -7.25 -7.58 18.93
N ASN A 364 -7.97 -6.47 19.05
CA ASN A 364 -7.95 -5.54 20.16
C ASN A 364 -9.40 -5.14 20.48
N ALA A 365 -9.72 -4.95 21.77
CA ALA A 365 -11.06 -4.59 22.19
C ALA A 365 -11.57 -3.27 21.58
N LEU A 366 -10.70 -2.28 21.40
CA LEU A 366 -11.08 -1.00 20.79
C LEU A 366 -11.40 -1.13 19.28
N GLU A 367 -11.00 -2.21 18.63
CA GLU A 367 -11.42 -2.49 17.25
C GLU A 367 -12.94 -2.76 17.13
N LEU A 368 -13.63 -3.03 18.23
CA LEU A 368 -15.10 -3.07 18.28
C LEU A 368 -15.71 -1.71 17.91
N LEU A 369 -15.10 -0.60 18.36
CA LEU A 369 -15.49 0.74 17.91
C LEU A 369 -15.23 0.93 16.41
N GLU A 370 -14.10 0.41 15.91
CA GLU A 370 -13.78 0.50 14.48
C GLU A 370 -14.79 -0.27 13.62
N ILE A 371 -15.28 -1.45 14.06
CA ILE A 371 -16.28 -2.22 13.31
C ILE A 371 -17.58 -1.41 13.14
N SER A 372 -18.04 -0.76 14.21
CA SER A 372 -19.19 0.14 14.15
C SER A 372 -18.92 1.34 13.24
N ALA A 373 -17.74 1.95 13.36
CA ALA A 373 -17.31 3.05 12.50
C ALA A 373 -17.25 2.65 11.02
N PHE A 374 -16.80 1.42 10.70
CA PHE A 374 -16.85 0.89 9.34
C PHE A 374 -18.28 0.81 8.79
N ARG A 375 -19.25 0.33 9.56
CA ARG A 375 -20.64 0.28 9.12
C ARG A 375 -21.19 1.66 8.83
N ASN A 376 -20.97 2.62 9.73
CA ASN A 376 -21.42 3.99 9.55
C ASN A 376 -20.73 4.68 8.38
N GLY A 377 -19.40 4.47 8.21
CA GLY A 377 -18.66 4.99 7.07
C GLY A 377 -19.17 4.45 5.73
N LEU A 378 -19.47 3.14 5.67
CA LEU A 378 -20.05 2.54 4.47
C LEU A 378 -21.45 3.07 4.16
N ALA A 379 -22.30 3.22 5.18
CA ALA A 379 -23.65 3.79 5.03
C ALA A 379 -23.60 5.25 4.55
N ALA A 380 -22.58 6.01 4.96
CA ALA A 380 -22.34 7.39 4.51
C ALA A 380 -21.64 7.48 3.14
N GLY A 381 -21.25 6.36 2.53
CA GLY A 381 -20.46 6.35 1.28
C GLY A 381 -19.07 6.96 1.39
N ALA A 382 -18.51 6.99 2.60
CA ALA A 382 -17.24 7.61 2.91
C ALA A 382 -16.07 6.73 2.48
N ILE A 383 -15.54 6.98 1.28
CA ILE A 383 -14.37 6.25 0.74
C ILE A 383 -13.16 7.19 0.76
N GLU A 384 -11.99 6.65 1.08
CA GLU A 384 -10.76 7.41 1.16
C GLU A 384 -10.33 7.97 -0.19
N SER A 385 -9.83 9.21 -0.16
CA SER A 385 -9.17 9.85 -1.29
C SER A 385 -7.73 9.37 -1.45
N ARG A 386 -7.27 9.26 -2.70
CA ARG A 386 -5.90 8.94 -3.06
C ARG A 386 -5.29 10.13 -3.79
N ARG A 387 -4.34 10.82 -3.17
CA ARG A 387 -3.69 11.99 -3.78
C ARG A 387 -2.44 11.59 -4.54
N PRO A 388 -2.18 12.18 -5.72
CA PRO A 388 -0.92 11.99 -6.44
C PRO A 388 0.25 12.55 -5.62
N LEU A 389 1.44 12.01 -5.86
CA LEU A 389 2.67 12.57 -5.28
C LEU A 389 3.01 13.90 -5.98
N SER A 390 3.57 14.85 -5.22
CA SER A 390 4.05 16.11 -5.76
C SER A 390 5.56 16.07 -5.95
N LYS A 391 6.00 16.27 -7.18
CA LYS A 391 7.40 16.41 -7.62
C LYS A 391 8.38 15.37 -7.02
N PRO A 392 8.17 14.04 -7.15
CA PRO A 392 9.21 13.08 -6.75
C PRO A 392 10.39 13.12 -7.75
N TYR A 393 11.40 13.95 -7.45
CA TYR A 393 12.53 14.23 -8.32
C TYR A 393 13.33 12.99 -8.74
N ASP A 394 13.44 12.00 -7.87
CA ASP A 394 14.10 10.73 -8.15
C ASP A 394 13.44 9.95 -9.30
N VAL A 395 12.10 10.00 -9.39
CA VAL A 395 11.33 9.35 -10.47
C VAL A 395 11.54 10.09 -11.79
N LEU A 396 11.54 11.44 -11.76
CA LEU A 396 11.79 12.23 -12.96
C LEU A 396 13.23 12.08 -13.46
N ILE A 397 14.22 12.08 -12.58
CA ILE A 397 15.62 11.78 -12.91
C ILE A 397 15.72 10.40 -13.59
N GLN A 398 15.06 9.37 -13.02
CA GLN A 398 15.04 8.06 -13.65
C GLN A 398 14.40 8.09 -15.04
N HIS A 399 13.31 8.82 -15.21
CA HIS A 399 12.61 8.97 -16.49
C HIS A 399 13.47 9.68 -17.55
N LEU A 400 14.14 10.77 -17.19
CA LEU A 400 15.05 11.50 -18.11
C LEU A 400 16.16 10.57 -18.61
N VAL A 401 16.82 9.83 -17.72
CA VAL A 401 17.84 8.85 -18.12
C VAL A 401 17.25 7.70 -18.95
N THR A 402 15.99 7.31 -18.67
CA THR A 402 15.28 6.30 -19.48
C THR A 402 15.10 6.77 -20.92
N LEU A 403 14.65 8.02 -21.14
CA LEU A 403 14.50 8.61 -22.47
C LEU A 403 15.86 8.76 -23.17
N ALA A 404 16.89 9.18 -22.42
CA ALA A 404 18.27 9.30 -22.92
C ALA A 404 18.87 7.95 -23.36
N CYS A 405 18.51 6.83 -22.70
CA CYS A 405 18.88 5.47 -23.13
C CYS A 405 18.16 5.02 -24.40
N GLY A 406 17.02 5.64 -24.70
CA GLY A 406 16.19 5.36 -25.87
C GLY A 406 16.63 6.13 -27.11
N ALA A 407 15.73 6.94 -27.63
CA ALA A 407 15.99 7.80 -28.81
C ALA A 407 16.76 9.08 -28.47
N GLY A 408 16.98 9.37 -27.17
CA GLY A 408 17.40 10.67 -26.68
C GLY A 408 16.23 11.64 -26.55
N PHE A 409 16.46 12.83 -26.00
CA PHE A 409 15.40 13.82 -25.83
C PHE A 409 15.93 15.26 -25.92
N GLN A 410 15.06 16.17 -26.34
CA GLN A 410 15.26 17.62 -26.27
C GLN A 410 14.67 18.13 -24.94
N PRO A 411 15.40 19.00 -24.19
CA PRO A 411 14.96 19.47 -22.86
C PRO A 411 13.59 20.13 -22.88
N ASP A 412 13.37 21.08 -23.79
CA ASP A 412 12.14 21.89 -23.85
C ASP A 412 10.90 21.01 -24.15
N GLU A 413 11.04 20.03 -25.04
CA GLU A 413 9.96 19.12 -25.36
C GLU A 413 9.56 18.28 -24.14
N VAL A 414 10.56 17.74 -23.41
CA VAL A 414 10.32 16.92 -22.22
C VAL A 414 9.83 17.78 -21.07
N PHE A 415 10.36 18.97 -20.84
CA PHE A 415 9.85 19.88 -19.81
C PHE A 415 8.38 20.21 -20.02
N ASN A 416 7.99 20.58 -21.25
CA ASN A 416 6.61 20.87 -21.59
C ASN A 416 5.71 19.63 -21.42
N ALA A 417 6.18 18.44 -21.82
CA ALA A 417 5.44 17.19 -21.64
C ALA A 417 5.26 16.85 -20.16
N VAL A 418 6.32 16.94 -19.35
CA VAL A 418 6.30 16.64 -17.91
C VAL A 418 5.35 17.55 -17.15
N ARG A 419 5.31 18.84 -17.45
CA ARG A 419 4.38 19.79 -16.83
C ARG A 419 2.91 19.56 -17.15
N LYS A 420 2.59 18.73 -18.14
CA LYS A 420 1.23 18.28 -18.43
C LYS A 420 0.77 17.14 -17.52
N THR A 421 1.64 16.61 -16.66
CA THR A 421 1.26 15.69 -15.59
C THR A 421 0.82 16.44 -14.34
N VAL A 422 -0.10 15.86 -13.56
CA VAL A 422 -0.54 16.47 -12.29
C VAL A 422 0.60 16.49 -11.28
N SER A 423 1.39 15.41 -11.21
CA SER A 423 2.54 15.31 -10.28
C SER A 423 3.59 16.41 -10.49
N TYR A 424 3.74 16.96 -11.69
CA TYR A 424 4.76 17.97 -12.01
C TYR A 424 4.21 19.26 -12.63
N ALA A 425 2.92 19.52 -12.51
CA ALA A 425 2.30 20.74 -13.05
C ALA A 425 2.95 22.03 -12.50
N THR A 426 3.47 21.97 -11.29
CA THR A 426 4.16 23.09 -10.62
C THR A 426 5.69 23.02 -10.72
N LEU A 427 6.25 22.16 -11.59
CA LEU A 427 7.69 22.07 -11.80
C LEU A 427 8.22 23.38 -12.41
N THR A 428 9.23 23.95 -11.80
CA THR A 428 9.89 25.17 -12.29
C THR A 428 11.02 24.86 -13.27
N GLN A 429 11.37 25.82 -14.11
CA GLN A 429 12.52 25.69 -15.02
C GLN A 429 13.81 25.43 -14.23
N ALA A 430 14.03 26.16 -13.13
CA ALA A 430 15.22 26.00 -12.30
C ALA A 430 15.36 24.60 -11.70
N GLU A 431 14.24 23.98 -11.25
CA GLU A 431 14.25 22.60 -10.78
C GLU A 431 14.60 21.62 -11.91
N PHE A 432 14.06 21.87 -13.10
CA PHE A 432 14.33 21.01 -14.26
C PHE A 432 15.79 21.14 -14.73
N ASP A 433 16.33 22.37 -14.80
CA ASP A 433 17.73 22.63 -15.17
C ASP A 433 18.70 21.97 -14.17
N TRP A 434 18.38 22.03 -12.87
CA TRP A 434 19.12 21.30 -11.85
C TRP A 434 19.14 19.79 -12.11
N MET A 435 18.02 19.20 -12.54
CA MET A 435 17.96 17.77 -12.85
C MET A 435 18.78 17.43 -14.10
N LEU A 436 18.79 18.30 -15.11
CA LEU A 436 19.65 18.11 -16.30
C LEU A 436 21.12 18.12 -15.90
N GLU A 437 21.57 19.13 -15.13
CA GLU A 437 22.92 19.18 -14.59
C GLU A 437 23.25 17.93 -13.75
N PHE A 438 22.30 17.48 -12.92
CA PHE A 438 22.48 16.30 -12.08
C PHE A 438 22.69 15.02 -12.89
N ILE A 439 21.95 14.79 -13.98
CA ILE A 439 22.15 13.58 -14.82
C ILE A 439 23.42 13.65 -15.67
N GLU A 440 23.94 14.85 -15.97
CA GLU A 440 25.21 15.06 -16.66
C GLU A 440 26.42 14.88 -15.77
N GLN A 441 26.35 15.38 -14.53
CA GLN A 441 27.53 15.46 -13.65
C GLN A 441 27.42 14.62 -12.38
N GLY A 442 26.21 14.20 -12.00
CA GLY A 442 25.97 13.44 -10.77
C GLY A 442 25.86 14.33 -9.50
N GLY A 443 25.73 15.65 -9.68
CA GLY A 443 25.87 16.66 -8.64
C GLY A 443 27.31 17.20 -8.54
N LYS A 444 27.46 18.37 -7.93
CA LYS A 444 28.76 19.06 -7.83
C LYS A 444 29.82 18.22 -7.11
N SER A 445 29.42 17.57 -6.01
CA SER A 445 30.30 16.74 -5.17
C SER A 445 30.76 15.45 -5.84
N LEU A 446 30.04 14.96 -6.85
CA LEU A 446 30.30 13.70 -7.51
C LEU A 446 30.84 13.86 -8.94
N SER A 447 31.03 15.10 -9.41
CA SER A 447 31.44 15.43 -10.78
C SER A 447 32.79 14.82 -11.21
N ALA A 448 33.67 14.51 -10.26
CA ALA A 448 34.94 13.82 -10.52
C ALA A 448 34.77 12.31 -10.84
N TYR A 449 33.61 11.71 -10.58
CA TYR A 449 33.40 10.28 -10.73
C TYR A 449 32.60 9.93 -12.00
N PRO A 450 33.22 9.33 -13.04
CA PRO A 450 32.56 9.05 -14.33
C PRO A 450 31.27 8.25 -14.24
N ARG A 451 31.15 7.35 -13.25
CA ARG A 451 29.96 6.51 -13.06
C ARG A 451 28.66 7.28 -12.78
N TYR A 452 28.76 8.54 -12.33
CA TYR A 452 27.60 9.39 -12.06
C TYR A 452 27.23 10.28 -13.24
N LYS A 453 28.09 10.43 -14.25
CA LYS A 453 27.85 11.11 -15.53
C LYS A 453 27.04 10.18 -16.42
N LYS A 454 25.72 10.28 -16.37
CA LYS A 454 24.83 9.31 -17.02
C LYS A 454 24.52 9.68 -18.48
N VAL A 455 24.46 10.96 -18.77
CA VAL A 455 24.11 11.46 -20.09
C VAL A 455 25.15 12.45 -20.62
N VAL A 456 25.16 12.61 -21.93
CA VAL A 456 25.90 13.67 -22.64
C VAL A 456 24.92 14.41 -23.52
N GLN A 457 25.13 15.73 -23.67
CA GLN A 457 24.41 16.55 -24.61
C GLN A 457 25.23 16.66 -25.93
N THR A 458 24.58 16.35 -27.04
CA THR A 458 25.14 16.52 -28.38
C THR A 458 24.08 17.13 -29.26
N ASP A 459 24.35 18.29 -29.88
CA ASP A 459 23.42 19.00 -30.75
C ASP A 459 22.05 19.26 -30.11
N GLY A 460 22.02 19.63 -28.83
CA GLY A 460 20.82 19.90 -28.06
C GLY A 460 20.03 18.65 -27.59
N ILE A 461 20.51 17.45 -27.92
CA ILE A 461 19.88 16.18 -27.56
C ILE A 461 20.66 15.51 -26.46
N TYR A 462 19.97 15.15 -25.38
CA TYR A 462 20.50 14.36 -24.27
C TYR A 462 20.45 12.86 -24.59
N LYS A 463 21.60 12.19 -24.53
CA LYS A 463 21.74 10.74 -24.79
C LYS A 463 22.68 10.07 -23.80
N VAL A 464 22.49 8.78 -23.57
CA VAL A 464 23.46 7.95 -22.85
C VAL A 464 24.49 7.45 -23.86
N ALA A 465 25.75 7.88 -23.69
CA ALA A 465 26.86 7.48 -24.60
C ALA A 465 27.46 6.12 -24.24
N ASP A 466 27.46 5.75 -22.96
CA ASP A 466 28.09 4.52 -22.45
C ASP A 466 27.06 3.38 -22.37
N ALA A 467 27.32 2.30 -23.12
CA ALA A 467 26.51 1.09 -23.12
C ALA A 467 26.43 0.41 -21.74
N GLN A 468 27.46 0.53 -20.91
CA GLN A 468 27.47 -0.02 -19.55
C GLN A 468 26.52 0.79 -18.65
N ILE A 469 26.53 2.13 -18.74
CA ILE A 469 25.59 2.99 -18.03
C ILE A 469 24.15 2.67 -18.45
N ALA A 470 23.87 2.56 -19.75
CA ALA A 470 22.56 2.18 -20.26
C ALA A 470 22.11 0.80 -19.73
N ARG A 471 23.02 -0.17 -19.67
CA ARG A 471 22.73 -1.50 -19.12
C ARG A 471 22.42 -1.43 -17.63
N MET A 472 23.22 -0.71 -16.85
CA MET A 472 22.99 -0.53 -15.41
C MET A 472 21.67 0.17 -15.15
N HIS A 473 21.36 1.22 -15.92
CA HIS A 473 20.08 1.94 -15.81
C HIS A 473 18.89 1.01 -16.06
N ARG A 474 18.88 0.27 -17.18
CA ARG A 474 17.79 -0.67 -17.52
C ARG A 474 17.57 -1.74 -16.46
N MET A 475 18.62 -2.17 -15.76
CA MET A 475 18.52 -3.11 -14.64
C MET A 475 17.98 -2.46 -13.36
N GLY A 476 18.07 -1.14 -13.24
CA GLY A 476 17.60 -0.35 -12.12
C GLY A 476 16.24 0.29 -12.31
N ILE A 477 15.66 0.25 -13.51
CA ILE A 477 14.35 0.86 -13.79
C ILE A 477 13.27 0.28 -12.86
N GLY A 478 12.54 1.17 -12.24
CA GLY A 478 11.44 0.90 -11.31
C GLY A 478 11.58 1.65 -10.00
N THR A 479 10.48 1.83 -9.32
CA THR A 479 10.37 2.63 -8.10
C THR A 479 10.19 1.80 -6.83
N ILE A 480 10.10 0.45 -6.97
CA ILE A 480 9.99 -0.45 -5.83
C ILE A 480 11.37 -0.67 -5.23
N THR A 481 11.61 -0.05 -4.10
CA THR A 481 12.79 -0.28 -3.26
C THR A 481 12.41 -1.22 -2.13
N SER A 482 12.78 -2.49 -2.23
CA SER A 482 12.55 -3.46 -1.15
C SER A 482 13.79 -3.60 -0.28
N ASN A 483 13.60 -3.84 1.03
CA ASN A 483 14.63 -4.47 1.86
C ASN A 483 15.04 -5.79 1.20
N GLN A 484 16.33 -6.13 1.20
CA GLN A 484 16.78 -7.34 0.49
C GLN A 484 16.14 -8.56 1.12
N ALA A 485 15.37 -9.27 0.31
CA ALA A 485 14.79 -10.54 0.67
C ALA A 485 15.81 -11.66 0.42
N ILE A 486 16.12 -12.43 1.46
CA ILE A 486 16.97 -13.63 1.40
C ILE A 486 16.10 -14.78 0.91
N ALA A 487 16.52 -15.45 -0.15
CA ALA A 487 15.81 -16.62 -0.67
C ALA A 487 15.98 -17.81 0.30
N VAL A 488 14.87 -18.46 0.65
CA VAL A 488 14.87 -19.70 1.44
C VAL A 488 14.78 -20.88 0.50
N ARG A 489 15.75 -21.78 0.58
CA ARG A 489 15.83 -23.00 -0.25
C ARG A 489 16.16 -24.22 0.57
N TYR A 490 15.63 -25.35 0.16
CA TYR A 490 16.13 -26.64 0.62
C TYR A 490 17.55 -26.91 0.07
N LEU A 491 18.27 -27.85 0.66
CA LEU A 491 19.59 -28.28 0.17
C LEU A 491 19.56 -28.78 -1.29
N ASN A 492 18.43 -29.32 -1.74
CA ASN A 492 18.20 -29.73 -3.13
C ASN A 492 17.88 -28.56 -4.08
N GLN A 493 18.12 -27.31 -3.66
CA GLN A 493 17.91 -26.07 -4.43
C GLN A 493 16.44 -25.69 -4.66
N SER A 494 15.42 -26.46 -4.21
CA SER A 494 14.02 -26.06 -4.35
C SER A 494 13.73 -24.83 -3.50
N LYS A 495 13.10 -23.81 -4.10
CA LYS A 495 12.78 -22.53 -3.46
C LYS A 495 11.47 -22.63 -2.71
N ILE A 496 11.46 -22.26 -1.42
CA ILE A 496 10.28 -22.20 -0.56
C ILE A 496 9.67 -20.79 -0.59
N GLY A 497 10.52 -19.76 -0.53
CA GLY A 497 10.06 -18.37 -0.48
C GLY A 497 11.21 -17.39 -0.21
N ASN A 498 10.87 -16.26 0.42
CA ASN A 498 11.84 -15.24 0.81
C ASN A 498 11.56 -14.74 2.22
N VAL A 499 12.62 -14.44 2.99
CA VAL A 499 12.57 -13.82 4.32
C VAL A 499 13.44 -12.57 4.35
N GLU A 500 13.24 -11.70 5.33
CA GLU A 500 14.10 -10.52 5.49
C GLU A 500 15.45 -10.88 6.12
N GLU A 501 16.48 -10.15 5.72
CA GLU A 501 17.84 -10.30 6.26
C GLU A 501 17.88 -10.11 7.78
N SER A 502 17.10 -9.18 8.31
CA SER A 502 16.94 -8.91 9.75
C SER A 502 16.44 -10.10 10.57
N PHE A 503 15.68 -11.00 9.96
CA PHE A 503 15.26 -12.25 10.59
C PHE A 503 16.41 -13.27 10.58
N VAL A 504 17.06 -13.46 9.44
CA VAL A 504 18.12 -14.45 9.26
C VAL A 504 19.33 -14.13 10.15
N SER A 505 19.65 -12.83 10.35
CA SER A 505 20.74 -12.39 11.22
C SER A 505 20.60 -12.76 12.70
N LYS A 506 19.39 -13.12 13.14
CA LYS A 506 19.07 -13.54 14.51
C LYS A 506 19.13 -15.06 14.70
N LEU A 507 19.22 -15.81 13.63
CA LEU A 507 19.22 -17.27 13.66
C LEU A 507 20.64 -17.83 13.67
N GLN A 508 20.79 -18.98 14.36
CA GLN A 508 22.00 -19.79 14.34
C GLN A 508 21.74 -21.12 13.60
N PRO A 509 22.76 -21.72 12.95
CA PRO A 509 22.63 -23.03 12.37
C PRO A 509 22.10 -24.04 13.40
N GLY A 510 21.02 -24.78 13.03
CA GLY A 510 20.29 -25.68 13.93
C GLY A 510 19.01 -25.10 14.51
N ASP A 511 18.79 -23.77 14.43
CA ASP A 511 17.55 -23.17 14.87
C ASP A 511 16.36 -23.61 14.01
N VAL A 512 15.26 -23.95 14.68
CA VAL A 512 14.03 -24.38 14.01
C VAL A 512 13.00 -23.25 14.02
N PHE A 513 12.40 -23.01 12.86
CA PHE A 513 11.39 -21.98 12.68
C PHE A 513 10.27 -22.44 11.73
N PHE A 514 9.12 -21.80 11.83
CA PHE A 514 7.95 -22.08 10.98
C PHE A 514 7.84 -21.05 9.87
N PHE A 515 7.79 -21.49 8.60
CA PHE A 515 7.66 -20.62 7.45
C PHE A 515 6.99 -21.33 6.26
N ALA A 516 6.10 -20.63 5.56
CA ALA A 516 5.35 -21.13 4.39
C ALA A 516 4.65 -22.47 4.69
N GLY A 517 4.07 -22.60 5.89
CA GLY A 517 3.39 -23.81 6.33
C GLY A 517 4.28 -24.98 6.72
N LYS A 518 5.60 -24.78 6.88
CA LYS A 518 6.57 -25.88 7.09
C LYS A 518 7.45 -25.60 8.30
N GLN A 519 7.79 -26.66 9.05
CA GLN A 519 8.83 -26.59 10.07
C GLN A 519 10.21 -26.79 9.43
N LEU A 520 11.07 -25.79 9.55
CA LEU A 520 12.35 -25.71 8.87
C LEU A 520 13.49 -25.53 9.88
N GLU A 521 14.59 -26.21 9.68
CA GLU A 521 15.82 -26.05 10.44
C GLU A 521 16.81 -25.24 9.60
N PHE A 522 17.33 -24.14 10.14
CA PHE A 522 18.35 -23.34 9.50
C PHE A 522 19.68 -24.11 9.43
N PHE A 523 20.18 -24.32 8.22
CA PHE A 523 21.44 -25.03 8.00
C PHE A 523 22.60 -24.07 7.78
N GLN A 524 22.53 -23.18 6.79
CA GLN A 524 23.56 -22.18 6.51
C GLN A 524 23.03 -21.01 5.66
N LEU A 525 23.72 -19.87 5.73
CA LEU A 525 23.55 -18.74 4.82
C LEU A 525 24.74 -18.69 3.85
N LYS A 526 24.48 -18.78 2.54
CA LYS A 526 25.51 -18.67 1.51
C LYS A 526 24.97 -17.90 0.30
N ASP A 527 25.73 -16.93 -0.21
CA ASP A 527 25.39 -16.14 -1.40
C ASP A 527 23.96 -15.52 -1.37
N MET A 528 23.58 -14.96 -0.22
CA MET A 528 22.23 -14.41 0.02
C MET A 528 21.11 -15.47 -0.14
N VAL A 529 21.40 -16.73 0.07
CA VAL A 529 20.47 -17.83 0.10
C VAL A 529 20.55 -18.53 1.47
N MET A 530 19.40 -18.61 2.13
CA MET A 530 19.22 -19.37 3.37
C MET A 530 18.90 -20.81 3.01
N TYR A 531 19.81 -21.73 3.31
CA TYR A 531 19.60 -23.16 3.14
C TYR A 531 18.98 -23.77 4.38
N VAL A 532 17.95 -24.59 4.18
CA VAL A 532 17.19 -25.21 5.26
C VAL A 532 16.98 -26.70 5.05
N LYS A 533 16.65 -27.40 6.14
CA LYS A 533 16.17 -28.78 6.14
C LYS A 533 14.77 -28.83 6.72
N SER A 534 14.00 -29.88 6.40
CA SER A 534 12.74 -30.13 7.11
C SER A 534 13.04 -30.55 8.55
N ALA A 535 12.35 -29.94 9.50
CA ALA A 535 12.49 -30.25 10.93
C ALA A 535 11.29 -31.06 11.42
N LYS A 536 11.56 -32.06 12.26
CA LYS A 536 10.50 -32.80 13.00
C LYS A 536 10.10 -32.07 14.28
N LYS A 537 11.02 -31.28 14.85
CA LYS A 537 10.78 -30.49 16.07
C LYS A 537 9.83 -29.34 15.74
N LYS A 538 8.79 -29.16 16.54
CA LYS A 538 7.86 -28.02 16.42
C LYS A 538 8.51 -26.76 17.00
N SER A 539 8.35 -25.63 16.31
CA SER A 539 8.76 -24.30 16.76
C SER A 539 7.65 -23.30 16.55
N THR A 540 7.55 -22.34 17.45
CA THR A 540 6.64 -21.18 17.37
C THR A 540 7.34 -19.95 16.77
N ILE A 541 8.65 -20.02 16.50
CA ILE A 541 9.40 -18.94 15.87
C ILE A 541 8.92 -18.79 14.43
N THR A 542 8.44 -17.64 14.06
CA THR A 542 8.04 -17.26 12.69
C THR A 542 8.87 -16.09 12.21
N PRO A 543 9.16 -15.98 10.90
CA PRO A 543 9.81 -14.81 10.35
C PRO A 543 9.06 -13.52 10.70
N THR A 544 9.81 -12.47 10.94
CA THR A 544 9.28 -11.11 11.09
C THR A 544 9.60 -10.33 9.82
N TRP A 545 8.65 -9.52 9.40
CA TRP A 545 8.80 -8.62 8.25
C TRP A 545 8.62 -7.18 8.70
N SER A 546 9.54 -6.33 8.27
CA SER A 546 9.44 -4.88 8.45
C SER A 546 8.37 -4.38 7.47
N GLY A 547 7.31 -3.81 7.97
CA GLY A 547 6.21 -3.30 7.15
C GLY A 547 4.88 -3.89 7.56
N GLY A 548 3.95 -3.03 7.84
CA GLY A 548 2.61 -3.34 8.34
C GLY A 548 2.11 -2.33 9.37
N ASN A 549 2.86 -1.28 9.63
CA ASN A 549 2.37 -0.13 10.39
C ASN A 549 1.41 0.67 9.51
N LEU A 550 0.19 0.14 9.37
CA LEU A 550 -0.91 0.85 8.74
C LEU A 550 -1.64 1.63 9.82
N ALA A 551 -1.82 2.93 9.64
CA ALA A 551 -2.68 3.76 10.48
C ALA A 551 -4.12 3.71 9.99
N ILE A 552 -5.07 3.99 10.88
CA ILE A 552 -6.46 4.23 10.48
C ILE A 552 -6.55 5.49 9.61
N SER A 553 -7.41 5.43 8.60
CA SER A 553 -7.62 6.54 7.66
C SER A 553 -8.32 7.74 8.32
N ASP A 554 -8.24 8.93 7.71
CA ASP A 554 -8.97 10.14 8.13
C ASP A 554 -10.48 9.89 8.18
N SER A 555 -11.02 9.23 7.14
CA SER A 555 -12.44 8.87 7.07
C SER A 555 -12.85 7.94 8.22
N LEU A 556 -12.09 6.87 8.47
CA LEU A 556 -12.39 5.94 9.57
C LEU A 556 -12.25 6.63 10.93
N SER A 557 -11.26 7.50 11.12
CA SER A 557 -11.07 8.28 12.35
C SER A 557 -12.26 9.20 12.65
N HIS A 558 -12.83 9.81 11.61
CA HIS A 558 -14.03 10.64 11.76
C HIS A 558 -15.21 9.83 12.31
N HIS A 559 -15.48 8.67 11.71
CA HIS A 559 -16.55 7.78 12.16
C HIS A 559 -16.26 7.15 13.51
N LEU A 560 -14.97 6.88 13.84
CA LEU A 560 -14.57 6.38 15.16
C LEU A 560 -14.92 7.40 16.27
N ARG A 561 -14.63 8.68 16.07
CA ARG A 561 -15.00 9.74 17.03
C ARG A 561 -16.53 9.86 17.19
N TYR A 562 -17.26 9.67 16.10
CA TYR A 562 -18.72 9.61 16.15
C TYR A 562 -19.22 8.43 17.01
N GLU A 563 -18.62 7.24 16.90
CA GLU A 563 -18.97 6.07 17.72
C GLU A 563 -18.69 6.31 19.20
N ILE A 564 -17.59 6.98 19.54
CA ILE A 564 -17.28 7.36 20.93
C ILE A 564 -18.35 8.30 21.48
N GLU A 565 -18.79 9.28 20.71
CA GLU A 565 -19.93 10.15 21.08
C GLU A 565 -21.21 9.35 21.32
N GLN A 566 -21.59 8.46 20.40
CA GLN A 566 -22.77 7.61 20.54
C GLN A 566 -22.71 6.69 21.76
N SER A 567 -21.52 6.23 22.13
CA SER A 567 -21.32 5.36 23.29
C SER A 567 -21.56 6.04 24.64
N ARG A 568 -21.67 7.37 24.67
CA ARG A 568 -22.03 8.15 25.88
C ARG A 568 -23.51 8.00 26.26
N THR A 569 -24.35 7.87 25.26
CA THR A 569 -25.79 7.71 25.40
C THR A 569 -26.11 6.22 25.20
N ASN A 570 -26.30 5.44 26.21
CA ASN A 570 -26.62 4.01 26.20
C ASN A 570 -27.51 3.58 25.00
N SER A 571 -27.01 3.69 23.77
CA SER A 571 -27.75 3.34 22.55
C SER A 571 -27.84 1.81 22.46
N THR A 572 -28.99 1.29 22.84
CA THR A 572 -29.39 -0.10 22.64
C THR A 572 -29.55 -0.37 21.14
N GLY A 573 -28.82 -1.32 20.60
CA GLY A 573 -28.97 -1.76 19.20
C GLY A 573 -27.66 -2.05 18.46
N ASN A 574 -26.52 -1.67 19.02
CA ASN A 574 -25.20 -1.97 18.46
C ASN A 574 -24.50 -3.04 19.31
N ALA A 575 -24.35 -4.23 18.75
CA ALA A 575 -23.79 -5.38 19.45
C ALA A 575 -22.33 -5.16 19.91
N GLU A 576 -21.53 -4.44 19.13
CA GLU A 576 -20.14 -4.11 19.42
C GLU A 576 -20.03 -3.14 20.60
N LEU A 577 -20.84 -2.08 20.60
CA LEU A 577 -20.88 -1.13 21.70
C LEU A 577 -21.43 -1.77 22.98
N THR A 578 -22.41 -2.66 22.87
CA THR A 578 -22.92 -3.45 23.99
C THR A 578 -21.83 -4.36 24.57
N CYS A 579 -21.10 -5.07 23.73
CA CYS A 579 -19.95 -5.89 24.12
C CYS A 579 -18.84 -5.05 24.81
N LEU A 580 -18.61 -3.83 24.35
CA LEU A 580 -17.57 -2.91 24.86
C LEU A 580 -17.99 -2.17 26.14
N GLN A 581 -19.26 -2.24 26.59
CA GLN A 581 -19.78 -1.52 27.76
C GLN A 581 -18.96 -1.69 29.05
N PRO A 582 -18.42 -2.85 29.41
CA PRO A 582 -17.58 -2.98 30.61
C PRO A 582 -16.35 -2.04 30.57
N ILE A 583 -15.71 -1.93 29.41
CA ILE A 583 -14.54 -1.05 29.17
C ILE A 583 -14.95 0.42 29.21
N LEU A 584 -16.03 0.80 28.51
CA LEU A 584 -16.53 2.17 28.46
C LEU A 584 -16.98 2.66 29.82
N SER A 585 -17.65 1.80 30.59
CA SER A 585 -18.08 2.09 31.97
C SER A 585 -16.88 2.23 32.90
N ALA A 586 -15.85 1.39 32.74
CA ALA A 586 -14.59 1.53 33.50
C ALA A 586 -13.85 2.82 33.11
N GLN A 587 -13.81 3.18 31.83
CA GLN A 587 -13.23 4.43 31.34
C GLN A 587 -13.93 5.64 31.98
N LYS A 588 -15.26 5.67 31.96
CA LYS A 588 -16.08 6.74 32.55
C LYS A 588 -15.90 6.86 34.08
N ARG A 589 -15.68 5.73 34.78
CA ARG A 589 -15.45 5.70 36.21
C ARG A 589 -14.04 6.13 36.63
N ILE A 590 -13.02 5.75 35.85
CA ILE A 590 -11.59 6.01 36.18
C ILE A 590 -11.17 7.40 35.69
N SER A 591 -11.72 7.83 34.58
CA SER A 591 -11.39 9.08 33.90
C SER A 591 -12.66 9.72 33.29
N HIS A 592 -12.70 9.85 31.97
CA HIS A 592 -13.79 10.48 31.23
C HIS A 592 -13.99 9.78 29.89
N LEU A 593 -15.21 9.86 29.37
CA LEU A 593 -15.52 9.47 28.00
C LEU A 593 -15.80 10.75 27.20
N PRO A 594 -14.88 11.13 26.29
CA PRO A 594 -14.95 12.43 25.65
C PRO A 594 -16.14 12.54 24.68
N SER A 595 -16.69 13.74 24.55
CA SER A 595 -17.60 14.10 23.47
C SER A 595 -16.82 14.44 22.19
N SER A 596 -17.58 14.62 21.09
CA SER A 596 -17.01 15.06 19.81
C SER A 596 -16.33 16.44 19.87
N ASN A 597 -16.71 17.25 20.86
CA ASN A 597 -16.20 18.61 21.10
C ASN A 597 -15.15 18.68 22.23
N GLU A 598 -14.64 17.53 22.68
CA GLU A 598 -13.65 17.45 23.76
C GLU A 598 -12.39 16.71 23.30
N LEU A 599 -11.23 17.18 23.77
CA LEU A 599 -9.97 16.44 23.72
C LEU A 599 -9.69 15.86 25.11
N LEU A 600 -9.71 14.54 25.23
CA LEU A 600 -9.34 13.87 26.50
C LEU A 600 -7.82 13.87 26.67
N ILE A 601 -7.39 14.42 27.82
CA ILE A 601 -6.00 14.35 28.30
C ILE A 601 -6.01 13.73 29.68
N GLU A 602 -5.24 12.68 29.88
CA GLU A 602 -5.10 12.01 31.17
C GLU A 602 -3.67 12.12 31.69
N CYS A 603 -3.52 12.47 32.93
CA CYS A 603 -2.24 12.54 33.62
C CYS A 603 -2.17 11.48 34.71
N CYS A 604 -1.16 10.62 34.67
CA CYS A 604 -1.01 9.51 35.62
C CYS A 604 0.42 9.42 36.14
N LYS A 605 0.59 9.26 37.45
CA LYS A 605 1.91 9.06 38.09
C LYS A 605 2.13 7.58 38.38
N THR A 606 3.25 7.04 37.91
CA THR A 606 3.64 5.65 38.20
C THR A 606 5.08 5.59 38.77
N ARG A 607 5.58 4.39 39.02
CA ARG A 607 6.97 4.18 39.40
C ARG A 607 7.97 4.59 38.30
N GLU A 608 7.56 4.55 37.05
CA GLU A 608 8.39 4.87 35.87
C GLU A 608 8.51 6.38 35.65
N GLY A 609 7.53 7.18 36.06
CA GLY A 609 7.51 8.62 35.86
C GLY A 609 6.11 9.22 35.87
N GLN A 610 6.00 10.38 35.25
CA GLN A 610 4.76 11.11 34.99
C GLN A 610 4.34 10.84 33.56
N HIS A 611 3.13 10.30 33.38
CA HIS A 611 2.57 9.97 32.09
C HIS A 611 1.54 11.01 31.68
N LEU A 612 1.60 11.44 30.42
CA LEU A 612 0.57 12.22 29.75
C LEU A 612 0.02 11.37 28.61
N TYR A 613 -1.25 11.00 28.70
CA TYR A 613 -1.98 10.30 27.64
C TYR A 613 -2.93 11.27 26.97
N VAL A 614 -2.93 11.29 25.64
CA VAL A 614 -3.77 12.17 24.82
C VAL A 614 -4.51 11.35 23.78
N PHE A 615 -5.81 11.58 23.60
CA PHE A 615 -6.68 10.77 22.76
C PHE A 615 -7.36 11.59 21.66
N PRO A 616 -6.65 11.94 20.56
CA PRO A 616 -7.23 12.63 19.41
C PRO A 616 -8.04 11.73 18.50
N PHE A 617 -7.82 10.41 18.54
CA PHE A 617 -8.42 9.37 17.66
C PHE A 617 -8.21 9.65 16.17
N GLU A 618 -6.96 9.96 15.79
CA GLU A 618 -6.58 10.36 14.43
C GLU A 618 -5.65 9.36 13.71
N GLY A 619 -5.33 8.24 14.37
CA GLY A 619 -4.42 7.25 13.81
C GLY A 619 -2.95 7.49 14.14
N ARG A 620 -2.20 6.39 14.11
CA ARG A 620 -0.84 6.27 14.61
C ARG A 620 0.13 7.34 14.05
N PHE A 621 0.09 7.64 12.75
CA PHE A 621 1.04 8.56 12.14
C PHE A 621 0.83 10.01 12.60
N VAL A 622 -0.43 10.44 12.69
CA VAL A 622 -0.76 11.76 13.25
C VAL A 622 -0.39 11.83 14.72
N HIS A 623 -0.63 10.75 15.49
CA HIS A 623 -0.26 10.69 16.90
C HIS A 623 1.25 10.70 17.11
N GLU A 624 2.03 10.10 16.21
CA GLU A 624 3.49 10.17 16.23
C GLU A 624 3.96 11.61 16.02
N GLY A 625 3.39 12.31 15.02
CA GLY A 625 3.66 13.73 14.77
C GLY A 625 3.29 14.62 15.97
N LEU A 626 2.10 14.44 16.58
CA LEU A 626 1.66 15.16 17.77
C LEU A 626 2.56 14.87 18.97
N GLY A 627 2.91 13.61 19.20
CA GLY A 627 3.77 13.20 20.31
C GLY A 627 5.16 13.86 20.24
N PHE A 628 5.77 13.89 19.07
CA PHE A 628 7.06 14.57 18.86
C PHE A 628 6.94 16.09 18.98
N LEU A 629 5.92 16.69 18.37
CA LEU A 629 5.67 18.13 18.45
C LEU A 629 5.46 18.58 19.90
N TRP A 630 4.58 17.91 20.63
CA TRP A 630 4.31 18.27 22.02
C TRP A 630 5.49 17.95 22.94
N GLY A 631 6.19 16.83 22.70
CA GLY A 631 7.43 16.51 23.41
C GLY A 631 8.47 17.61 23.25
N TYR A 632 8.68 18.11 22.05
CA TYR A 632 9.57 19.22 21.76
C TYR A 632 9.12 20.52 22.48
N ARG A 633 7.84 20.90 22.36
CA ARG A 633 7.28 22.11 22.99
C ARG A 633 7.35 22.06 24.52
N PHE A 634 7.12 20.89 25.13
CA PHE A 634 7.35 20.69 26.55
C PHE A 634 8.83 20.80 26.94
N ALA A 635 9.73 20.17 26.18
CA ALA A 635 11.16 20.24 26.43
C ALA A 635 11.72 21.67 26.32
N HIS A 636 11.14 22.49 25.45
CA HIS A 636 11.53 23.88 25.27
C HIS A 636 11.13 24.75 26.46
N GLN A 637 9.97 24.48 27.11
CA GLN A 637 9.52 25.19 28.29
C GLN A 637 10.21 24.68 29.59
N HIS A 638 10.39 23.36 29.67
CA HIS A 638 11.03 22.73 30.83
C HIS A 638 11.83 21.50 30.40
N SER A 639 13.15 21.62 30.41
CA SER A 639 14.06 20.62 29.86
C SER A 639 13.90 19.26 30.53
N ALA A 640 13.55 18.24 29.72
CA ALA A 640 13.44 16.85 30.13
C ALA A 640 13.60 15.92 28.95
N THR A 641 13.90 14.66 29.22
CA THR A 641 13.87 13.59 28.18
C THR A 641 12.56 12.85 28.27
N PHE A 642 11.88 12.71 27.12
CA PHE A 642 10.60 12.02 27.01
C PHE A 642 10.72 10.71 26.26
N THR A 643 9.87 9.75 26.67
CA THR A 643 9.60 8.55 25.87
C THR A 643 8.20 8.68 25.29
N ILE A 644 8.08 8.49 23.96
CA ILE A 644 6.81 8.62 23.24
C ILE A 644 6.36 7.22 22.82
N SER A 645 5.08 6.91 23.06
CA SER A 645 4.42 5.70 22.61
C SER A 645 3.12 6.07 21.93
N VAL A 646 2.79 5.39 20.82
CA VAL A 646 1.64 5.74 19.97
C VAL A 646 0.87 4.51 19.55
N ASN A 647 -0.45 4.67 19.39
CA ASN A 647 -1.31 3.72 18.69
C ASN A 647 -2.34 4.48 17.84
N ASP A 648 -3.32 3.79 17.27
CA ASP A 648 -4.33 4.43 16.41
C ASP A 648 -5.35 5.29 17.17
N TYR A 649 -5.39 5.23 18.50
CA TYR A 649 -6.39 5.92 19.34
C TYR A 649 -5.82 7.12 20.08
N GLY A 650 -4.52 7.12 20.38
CA GLY A 650 -3.86 8.18 21.13
C GLY A 650 -2.34 8.03 21.19
N PHE A 651 -1.72 8.88 22.02
CA PHE A 651 -0.31 8.83 22.29
C PHE A 651 -0.01 9.07 23.78
N GLU A 652 1.16 8.59 24.20
CA GLU A 652 1.73 8.77 25.55
C GLU A 652 3.02 9.57 25.46
N ILE A 653 3.18 10.54 26.36
CA ILE A 653 4.46 11.18 26.66
C ILE A 653 4.81 10.82 28.10
N LEU A 654 5.88 10.03 28.28
CA LEU A 654 6.42 9.68 29.58
C LEU A 654 7.59 10.61 29.93
N ALA A 655 7.46 11.32 31.03
CA ALA A 655 8.43 12.25 31.58
C ALA A 655 9.05 11.74 32.91
N PRO A 656 10.14 12.35 33.39
CA PRO A 656 10.60 12.13 34.75
C PRO A 656 9.49 12.38 35.79
N LYS A 657 9.67 11.83 37.02
CA LYS A 657 8.69 12.00 38.09
C LYS A 657 8.45 13.48 38.35
N ASP A 658 7.19 13.80 38.62
CA ASP A 658 6.74 15.16 39.01
C ASP A 658 6.89 16.22 37.91
N TYR A 659 7.02 15.80 36.64
CA TYR A 659 7.03 16.75 35.53
C TYR A 659 5.66 17.48 35.43
N PRO A 660 5.67 18.83 35.36
CA PRO A 660 4.45 19.62 35.57
C PRO A 660 3.66 19.85 34.29
N PHE A 661 3.25 18.80 33.60
CA PHE A 661 2.53 18.87 32.30
C PHE A 661 1.37 19.87 32.32
N GLN A 662 0.52 19.84 33.37
CA GLN A 662 -0.70 20.64 33.40
C GLN A 662 -0.43 22.13 33.46
N SER A 663 0.60 22.56 34.19
CA SER A 663 0.97 23.98 34.33
C SER A 663 1.70 24.51 33.08
N LEU A 664 2.34 23.66 32.31
CA LEU A 664 3.08 24.02 31.10
C LEU A 664 2.18 23.99 29.84
N PHE A 665 1.07 23.26 29.91
CA PHE A 665 0.20 23.10 28.76
C PHE A 665 -0.60 24.38 28.48
N SER A 666 -0.56 24.86 27.24
CA SER A 666 -1.29 26.05 26.78
C SER A 666 -1.89 25.83 25.39
N LYS A 667 -2.72 26.76 24.92
CA LYS A 667 -3.28 26.74 23.57
C LYS A 667 -2.21 26.82 22.47
N GLU A 668 -1.03 27.29 22.78
CA GLU A 668 0.11 27.34 21.86
C GLU A 668 0.56 25.97 21.40
N PHE A 669 0.22 24.89 22.15
CA PHE A 669 0.49 23.52 21.75
C PHE A 669 -0.27 23.10 20.48
N PHE A 670 -1.31 23.84 20.09
CA PHE A 670 -2.08 23.64 18.87
C PHE A 670 -1.64 24.58 17.72
N SER A 671 -0.72 25.56 17.98
CA SER A 671 -0.28 26.47 16.92
C SER A 671 0.36 25.71 15.77
N GLN A 672 0.05 26.18 14.56
CA GLN A 672 0.67 25.72 13.32
C GLN A 672 1.89 26.57 12.93
N ASP A 673 2.10 27.69 13.63
CA ASP A 673 3.28 28.51 13.45
C ASP A 673 4.52 27.69 13.81
N SER A 674 5.53 27.73 12.97
CA SER A 674 6.76 26.94 13.09
C SER A 674 6.55 25.42 13.19
N LEU A 675 5.39 24.88 12.73
CA LEU A 675 5.07 23.45 12.84
C LEU A 675 6.18 22.55 12.28
N TYR A 676 6.68 22.90 11.09
CA TYR A 676 7.71 22.09 10.40
C TYR A 676 9.07 22.22 11.09
N GLU A 677 9.41 23.40 11.58
CA GLU A 677 10.64 23.68 12.33
C GLU A 677 10.65 22.96 13.68
N ASP A 678 9.54 23.00 14.41
CA ASP A 678 9.38 22.30 15.70
C ASP A 678 9.48 20.79 15.52
N ILE A 679 8.84 20.22 14.49
CA ILE A 679 8.95 18.81 14.16
C ILE A 679 10.38 18.44 13.79
N LYS A 680 11.05 19.25 12.98
CA LYS A 680 12.45 19.04 12.59
C LYS A 680 13.39 19.07 13.80
N ALA A 681 13.16 19.95 14.74
CA ALA A 681 13.95 20.07 15.96
C ALA A 681 13.68 18.93 16.97
N GLY A 682 12.42 18.48 17.06
CA GLY A 682 11.99 17.43 18.00
C GLY A 682 12.31 16.01 17.56
N LEU A 683 12.44 15.77 16.26
CA LEU A 683 12.76 14.49 15.66
C LEU A 683 14.26 14.38 15.37
N ASN A 684 14.85 13.19 15.52
CA ASN A 684 16.09 12.85 14.83
C ASN A 684 15.81 12.69 13.31
N LEU A 685 15.39 13.83 12.70
CA LEU A 685 14.96 13.87 11.31
C LEU A 685 16.07 13.39 10.38
N SER A 686 17.34 13.63 10.74
CA SER A 686 18.50 13.20 9.95
C SER A 686 18.55 11.68 9.75
N GLU A 687 18.22 10.90 10.79
CA GLU A 687 18.20 9.43 10.68
C GLU A 687 17.04 8.95 9.80
N LEU A 688 15.84 9.51 10.00
CA LEU A 688 14.66 9.16 9.21
C LEU A 688 14.82 9.57 7.73
N THR A 689 15.34 10.76 7.49
CA THR A 689 15.65 11.28 6.16
C THR A 689 16.73 10.42 5.48
N GLY A 690 17.79 10.03 6.21
CA GLY A 690 18.82 9.14 5.69
C GLY A 690 18.27 7.75 5.30
N ARG A 691 17.32 7.21 6.09
CA ARG A 691 16.60 5.96 5.73
C ARG A 691 15.76 6.13 4.46
N LYS A 692 15.04 7.24 4.34
CA LYS A 692 14.20 7.54 3.16
C LYS A 692 15.06 7.80 1.93
N PHE A 693 16.15 8.55 2.10
CA PHE A 693 17.13 8.85 1.05
C PHE A 693 17.73 7.59 0.40
N ARG A 694 17.84 6.47 1.13
CA ARG A 694 18.28 5.19 0.56
C ARG A 694 17.42 4.74 -0.62
N GLY A 695 16.09 4.86 -0.47
CA GLY A 695 15.15 4.55 -1.55
C GLY A 695 15.30 5.51 -2.73
N ILE A 696 15.38 6.81 -2.43
CA ILE A 696 15.56 7.88 -3.41
C ILE A 696 16.88 7.69 -4.20
N ALA A 697 17.98 7.39 -3.51
CA ALA A 697 19.27 7.13 -4.15
C ALA A 697 19.26 5.89 -5.07
N GLN A 698 18.43 4.90 -4.78
CA GLN A 698 18.24 3.75 -5.65
C GLN A 698 17.40 4.09 -6.88
N VAL A 699 16.28 4.81 -6.71
CA VAL A 699 15.39 5.19 -7.82
C VAL A 699 16.07 6.16 -8.76
N SER A 700 16.77 7.18 -8.24
CA SER A 700 17.55 8.14 -9.05
C SER A 700 18.79 7.52 -9.72
N GLY A 701 19.11 6.25 -9.37
CA GLY A 701 20.27 5.53 -9.91
C GLY A 701 21.62 5.99 -9.37
N LEU A 702 21.68 6.67 -8.23
CA LEU A 702 22.92 6.96 -7.50
C LEU A 702 23.54 5.69 -6.91
N VAL A 703 22.69 4.77 -6.46
CA VAL A 703 23.11 3.49 -5.88
C VAL A 703 22.63 2.34 -6.74
N PHE A 704 23.56 1.59 -7.32
CA PHE A 704 23.28 0.41 -8.12
C PHE A 704 23.20 -0.85 -7.26
N LYS A 705 22.11 -1.63 -7.41
CA LYS A 705 21.81 -2.85 -6.63
C LYS A 705 22.73 -4.06 -6.93
N GLY A 706 23.61 -3.94 -7.91
CA GLY A 706 24.44 -5.04 -8.39
C GLY A 706 23.85 -5.80 -9.58
N TYR A 707 24.66 -6.65 -10.20
CA TYR A 707 24.22 -7.53 -11.29
C TYR A 707 23.46 -8.75 -10.74
N PRO A 708 22.63 -9.42 -11.52
CA PRO A 708 21.90 -10.63 -11.07
C PRO A 708 22.81 -11.73 -10.50
N SER A 709 24.03 -11.84 -11.04
CA SER A 709 25.06 -12.77 -10.58
C SER A 709 25.90 -12.28 -9.40
N ALA A 710 25.83 -10.98 -9.07
CA ALA A 710 26.63 -10.35 -8.02
C ALA A 710 25.85 -9.20 -7.38
N LYS A 711 24.78 -9.53 -6.66
CA LYS A 711 23.95 -8.55 -5.94
C LYS A 711 24.69 -8.01 -4.73
N LYS A 712 24.56 -6.70 -4.48
CA LYS A 712 25.06 -6.10 -3.24
C LYS A 712 24.18 -6.48 -2.06
N THR A 713 24.75 -6.63 -0.87
CA THR A 713 24.02 -6.88 0.37
C THR A 713 23.27 -5.62 0.83
N SER A 714 22.27 -5.77 1.70
CA SER A 714 21.58 -4.62 2.30
C SER A 714 22.55 -3.70 3.04
N SER A 715 23.52 -4.25 3.74
CA SER A 715 24.56 -3.49 4.44
C SER A 715 25.41 -2.67 3.45
N GLN A 716 25.86 -3.26 2.33
CA GLN A 716 26.62 -2.53 1.30
C GLN A 716 25.82 -1.40 0.64
N LEU A 717 24.52 -1.62 0.40
CA LEU A 717 23.61 -0.58 -0.13
C LEU A 717 23.37 0.50 0.91
N GLN A 718 23.27 0.13 2.19
CA GLN A 718 23.11 1.08 3.30
C GLN A 718 24.34 1.97 3.43
N VAL A 719 25.53 1.39 3.51
CA VAL A 719 26.79 2.14 3.61
C VAL A 719 26.95 3.10 2.42
N SER A 720 26.71 2.61 1.19
CA SER A 720 26.79 3.47 0.01
C SER A 720 25.80 4.64 0.03
N SER A 721 24.56 4.41 0.47
CA SER A 721 23.55 5.48 0.53
C SER A 721 23.77 6.45 1.69
N SER A 722 24.24 5.96 2.86
CA SER A 722 24.56 6.81 4.01
C SER A 722 25.74 7.73 3.68
N LEU A 723 26.78 7.22 3.02
CA LEU A 723 27.90 8.05 2.58
C LEU A 723 27.45 9.15 1.62
N LEU A 724 26.60 8.83 0.64
CA LEU A 724 26.07 9.83 -0.29
C LEU A 724 25.20 10.87 0.43
N TYR A 725 24.38 10.44 1.39
CA TYR A 725 23.57 11.32 2.21
C TYR A 725 24.45 12.33 2.98
N GLU A 726 25.51 11.84 3.65
CA GLU A 726 26.45 12.68 4.39
C GLU A 726 27.19 13.65 3.47
N VAL A 727 27.64 13.18 2.30
CA VAL A 727 28.32 14.03 1.30
C VAL A 727 27.40 15.15 0.82
N PHE A 728 26.18 14.84 0.43
CA PHE A 728 25.23 15.86 -0.03
C PHE A 728 24.82 16.82 1.10
N THR A 729 24.54 16.31 2.29
CA THR A 729 24.19 17.15 3.44
C THR A 729 25.31 18.15 3.76
N LYS A 730 26.59 17.73 3.63
CA LYS A 730 27.73 18.58 3.94
C LYS A 730 28.10 19.54 2.84
N TYR A 731 28.05 19.09 1.58
CA TYR A 731 28.61 19.84 0.44
C TYR A 731 27.57 20.35 -0.56
N GLU A 732 26.34 19.84 -0.51
CA GLU A 732 25.22 20.24 -1.37
C GLU A 732 23.90 20.29 -0.58
N PRO A 733 23.77 21.15 0.45
CA PRO A 733 22.59 21.21 1.30
C PRO A 733 21.29 21.54 0.53
N ASP A 734 21.42 22.21 -0.63
CA ASP A 734 20.30 22.53 -1.50
C ASP A 734 19.91 21.44 -2.50
N ASN A 735 20.53 20.26 -2.41
CA ASN A 735 20.25 19.14 -3.31
C ASN A 735 18.76 18.74 -3.23
N LEU A 736 18.08 18.72 -4.39
CA LEU A 736 16.64 18.45 -4.45
C LEU A 736 16.27 17.04 -3.95
N LEU A 737 17.17 16.06 -4.05
CA LEU A 737 16.93 14.73 -3.53
C LEU A 737 16.95 14.68 -1.99
N LEU A 738 17.73 15.54 -1.33
CA LEU A 738 17.67 15.71 0.13
C LEU A 738 16.35 16.36 0.53
N LYS A 739 15.95 17.45 -0.13
CA LYS A 739 14.66 18.12 0.10
C LYS A 739 13.48 17.16 -0.12
N GLN A 740 13.55 16.31 -1.15
CA GLN A 740 12.56 15.26 -1.38
C GLN A 740 12.53 14.27 -0.22
N ALA A 741 13.67 13.83 0.29
CA ALA A 741 13.73 12.87 1.38
C ALA A 741 13.08 13.42 2.66
N GLU A 742 13.31 14.69 2.98
CA GLU A 742 12.65 15.39 4.09
C GLU A 742 11.14 15.47 3.87
N ASN A 743 10.71 15.92 2.69
CA ASN A 743 9.29 16.03 2.36
C ASN A 743 8.57 14.67 2.40
N GLU A 744 9.21 13.59 1.93
CA GLU A 744 8.63 12.24 2.00
C GLU A 744 8.54 11.72 3.44
N VAL A 745 9.47 12.05 4.34
CA VAL A 745 9.34 11.73 5.77
C VAL A 745 8.14 12.45 6.36
N LEU A 746 8.01 13.74 6.12
CA LEU A 746 6.90 14.54 6.63
C LEU A 746 5.54 14.07 6.06
N ALA A 747 5.48 13.75 4.77
CA ALA A 747 4.23 13.32 4.12
C ALA A 747 3.83 11.89 4.49
N ASP A 748 4.75 10.91 4.44
CA ASP A 748 4.43 9.50 4.53
C ASP A 748 4.44 8.95 5.97
N GLN A 749 5.33 9.49 6.82
CA GLN A 749 5.48 8.99 8.19
C GLN A 749 4.68 9.79 9.22
N LEU A 750 4.49 11.09 8.98
CA LEU A 750 3.78 11.96 9.92
C LEU A 750 2.44 12.47 9.37
N GLU A 751 2.09 12.12 8.14
CA GLU A 751 0.88 12.65 7.47
C GLU A 751 0.72 14.16 7.72
N ALA A 752 1.79 14.95 7.47
CA ALA A 752 1.91 16.34 7.94
C ALA A 752 0.71 17.22 7.57
N HIS A 753 0.08 16.99 6.41
CA HIS A 753 -1.15 17.69 6.04
C HIS A 753 -2.32 17.35 6.97
N ARG A 754 -2.48 16.08 7.34
CA ARG A 754 -3.50 15.62 8.27
C ARG A 754 -3.19 16.07 9.69
N LEU A 755 -1.90 16.12 10.04
CA LEU A 755 -1.43 16.65 11.32
C LEU A 755 -1.82 18.14 11.47
N ALA A 756 -1.57 18.99 10.45
CA ALA A 756 -1.98 20.39 10.45
C ALA A 756 -3.50 20.56 10.59
N LYS A 757 -4.28 19.81 9.81
CA LYS A 757 -5.76 19.77 9.92
C LYS A 757 -6.21 19.30 11.31
N THR A 758 -5.50 18.36 11.91
CA THR A 758 -5.80 17.88 13.27
C THR A 758 -5.51 18.94 14.30
N LEU A 759 -4.40 19.65 14.21
CA LEU A 759 -4.06 20.77 15.13
C LEU A 759 -5.13 21.87 15.07
N ASP A 760 -5.57 22.22 13.86
CA ASP A 760 -6.67 23.18 13.68
C ASP A 760 -7.93 22.71 14.39
N ARG A 761 -8.38 21.48 14.14
CA ARG A 761 -9.52 20.89 14.83
C ARG A 761 -9.36 20.89 16.36
N LEU A 762 -8.22 20.43 16.85
CA LEU A 762 -7.95 20.33 18.30
C LEU A 762 -7.94 21.69 18.99
N SER A 763 -7.51 22.77 18.31
CA SER A 763 -7.49 24.13 18.86
C SER A 763 -8.89 24.66 19.21
N HIS A 764 -9.92 24.11 18.59
CA HIS A 764 -11.34 24.48 18.80
C HIS A 764 -12.05 23.59 19.84
N LEU A 765 -11.41 22.51 20.32
CA LEU A 765 -12.01 21.59 21.29
C LEU A 765 -11.84 22.09 22.74
N ALA A 766 -12.81 21.73 23.59
CA ALA A 766 -12.65 21.84 25.03
C ALA A 766 -11.67 20.78 25.53
N ILE A 767 -10.80 21.15 26.46
CA ILE A 767 -9.84 20.24 27.07
C ILE A 767 -10.45 19.55 28.28
N ALA A 768 -10.67 18.23 28.17
CA ALA A 768 -11.07 17.38 29.28
C ALA A 768 -9.83 16.81 29.96
N TRP A 769 -9.27 17.55 30.95
CA TRP A 769 -8.07 17.16 31.67
C TRP A 769 -8.41 16.36 32.92
N HIS A 770 -7.91 15.12 33.01
CA HIS A 770 -8.14 14.22 34.14
C HIS A 770 -6.84 13.70 34.75
N ASN A 771 -6.71 13.86 36.10
CA ASN A 771 -5.61 13.26 36.87
C ASN A 771 -6.09 11.88 37.37
N THR A 772 -5.47 10.81 36.88
CA THR A 772 -5.86 9.45 37.24
C THR A 772 -4.84 8.80 38.19
N LYS A 773 -5.32 7.96 39.09
CA LYS A 773 -4.44 7.20 40.04
C LYS A 773 -3.74 6.01 39.34
N ARG A 774 -4.28 5.56 38.25
CA ARG A 774 -3.79 4.44 37.42
C ARG A 774 -4.16 4.69 35.94
N PRO A 775 -3.46 4.06 34.99
CA PRO A 775 -3.85 4.14 33.58
C PRO A 775 -5.30 3.72 33.36
N SER A 776 -6.01 4.49 32.58
CA SER A 776 -7.40 4.19 32.19
C SER A 776 -7.47 3.04 31.16
N PRO A 777 -8.64 2.49 30.88
CA PRO A 777 -8.82 1.52 29.79
C PRO A 777 -8.32 2.02 28.43
N PHE A 778 -8.46 3.31 28.11
CA PHE A 778 -7.92 3.88 26.86
C PHE A 778 -6.40 4.04 26.88
N ALA A 779 -5.81 4.33 28.05
CA ALA A 779 -4.36 4.43 28.24
C ALA A 779 -3.66 3.05 28.23
N PHE A 780 -4.37 1.99 28.60
CA PHE A 780 -3.79 0.66 28.77
C PHE A 780 -3.11 0.10 27.49
N PRO A 781 -3.68 0.20 26.29
CA PRO A 781 -3.01 -0.24 25.05
C PRO A 781 -1.71 0.50 24.77
N LEU A 782 -1.61 1.80 25.09
CA LEU A 782 -0.38 2.58 24.94
C LEU A 782 0.72 2.09 25.90
N LEU A 783 0.33 1.80 27.15
CA LEU A 783 1.23 1.20 28.13
C LEU A 783 1.77 -0.16 27.65
N VAL A 784 0.90 -1.01 27.10
CA VAL A 784 1.29 -2.32 26.53
C VAL A 784 2.24 -2.17 25.35
N GLU A 785 1.99 -1.23 24.45
CA GLU A 785 2.87 -0.94 23.31
C GLU A 785 4.27 -0.53 23.77
N ARG A 786 4.37 0.32 24.79
CA ARG A 786 5.65 0.72 25.38
C ARG A 786 6.37 -0.45 26.06
N LEU A 787 5.66 -1.35 26.73
CA LEU A 787 6.24 -2.53 27.33
C LEU A 787 6.76 -3.54 26.31
N ASN A 788 6.11 -3.64 25.13
CA ASN A 788 6.54 -4.48 24.02
C ASN A 788 7.90 -4.05 23.44
N SER A 789 8.20 -2.75 23.47
CA SER A 789 9.45 -2.21 22.93
C SER A 789 10.66 -2.42 23.85
N ARG A 790 10.46 -2.83 25.12
CA ARG A 790 11.52 -3.04 26.11
C ARG A 790 11.89 -4.52 26.18
N MET A 791 13.19 -4.81 26.16
CA MET A 791 13.70 -6.15 26.48
C MET A 791 13.41 -6.47 27.96
N SER A 792 12.80 -7.63 28.22
CA SER A 792 12.52 -8.14 29.57
C SER A 792 12.76 -9.63 29.61
N ASN A 793 13.21 -10.13 30.75
CA ASN A 793 13.35 -11.57 31.06
C ASN A 793 12.01 -12.25 31.45
N GLU A 794 10.94 -11.45 31.55
CA GLU A 794 9.58 -11.94 31.82
C GLU A 794 8.75 -11.86 30.56
N SER A 795 7.83 -12.85 30.36
CA SER A 795 6.92 -12.79 29.22
C SER A 795 5.99 -11.57 29.34
N LEU A 796 5.67 -10.95 28.22
CA LEU A 796 4.76 -9.80 28.20
C LEU A 796 3.40 -10.13 28.81
N LEU A 797 2.90 -11.37 28.57
CA LEU A 797 1.64 -11.89 29.09
C LEU A 797 1.64 -11.92 30.62
N ASP A 798 2.64 -12.55 31.21
CA ASP A 798 2.75 -12.67 32.68
C ASP A 798 2.85 -11.28 33.34
N ARG A 799 3.56 -10.36 32.68
CA ARG A 799 3.69 -8.98 33.14
C ARG A 799 2.35 -8.23 33.08
N ILE A 800 1.59 -8.37 32.01
CA ILE A 800 0.26 -7.78 31.85
C ILE A 800 -0.71 -8.38 32.88
N GLU A 801 -0.71 -9.67 33.04
CA GLU A 801 -1.59 -10.36 33.98
C GLU A 801 -1.31 -9.97 35.44
N ARG A 802 -0.04 -9.90 35.81
CA ARG A 802 0.37 -9.40 37.13
C ARG A 802 -0.06 -7.95 37.36
N MET A 803 0.07 -7.09 36.35
CA MET A 803 -0.38 -5.70 36.46
C MET A 803 -1.90 -5.61 36.61
N LYS A 804 -2.68 -6.40 35.86
CA LYS A 804 -4.14 -6.49 36.00
C LYS A 804 -4.55 -6.94 37.40
N GLN A 805 -3.91 -7.98 37.93
CA GLN A 805 -4.16 -8.46 39.30
C GLN A 805 -3.87 -7.40 40.36
N GLN A 806 -2.73 -6.70 40.25
CA GLN A 806 -2.37 -5.60 41.16
C GLN A 806 -3.35 -4.41 41.12
N TRP A 807 -3.99 -4.18 39.97
CA TRP A 807 -4.95 -3.10 39.80
C TRP A 807 -6.37 -3.50 40.19
N ASN A 808 -6.73 -4.75 40.10
CA ASN A 808 -8.02 -5.26 40.56
C ASN A 808 -8.07 -5.48 42.09
N SER A 809 -6.92 -5.64 42.74
CA SER A 809 -6.81 -5.79 44.19
C SER A 809 -6.75 -4.47 44.96
N LYS A 810 -6.75 -3.34 44.29
CA LYS A 810 -6.83 -1.97 44.83
C LYS A 810 -8.08 -1.25 44.36
#